data_2f16563740c5d1d9248ff1270125fd72
#
_entry.id   2f16563740c5d1d9248ff1270125fd72
#
_cell.length_a   1.000
_cell.length_b   1.000
_cell.length_c   1.000
_cell.angle_alpha   90.00
_cell.angle_beta   90.00
_cell.angle_gamma   90.00
#
_symmetry.space_group_name_H-M   'P 1'
#
loop_
_entity.id
_entity.type
_entity.pdbx_description
1 polymer ?
#
loop_
_entity_poly.entity_id
_entity_poly.type
_entity_poly.pdbx_seq_one_letter_code
_entity_poly.pdbx_strand_id
1 'polypeptide(L)'
;MTISAQRRPGSPNFQSGETIMKVSRYLIGAGLAALIVAIDGAEALAQQLDTVTVTAQRREQAVTDVPIAITVLEGQTLNELSIATLDDLQLTVPNFQVTQTGIGTQMFIRGVGTGNDPAFEQSVAQFIDGVSYGRAQLIRAPFFDLERVEVLRGPQSVLFGKNTVAGALSLITAAPTRETTGYVTATWMPEFGDRQVDAAVSGPLSEQLMGRLAVRYYETDGFVSNPNKGRDEPSREQFAIRGSLLFEPNDRFDATLKLEHNRFDSRGREIEVVRDVNTQTLPNGVPLTFANALTGAGLPGAITNSEFNFTRDADSDEFADNTLFNATLTANYDLGFGTLTSVTGYLDYSRDELADLDFTNYFILTGLLSEDYDQFTQEVRVVSRQDQRLRWIAGGFYQSSTLTNNDITGFGPDITNLGFAPLANVGLERRYKTDSTAFALFGELTYDLTDRLRLIGGLRWTTEDKDATRQIAATTNPLGFDAPLVTDPVVLATIQAGLGVELNNPGGGSGHDLSQSRSESRLTPSVTVEFDATDDVMIFASYKEGFKGGGFDVRGNRTAFFEFADETVRTYEAGLRSDLMAGRAQFNATAYFSQYSNLQISQFDGTIGFNVGNAGKTEISGFDIDGRIALTNELSLAAGVSYLDFEYTDFRRGNCAFQETPDGDIVDGVQLCDYTGRRGRFTPEWTGFARLSYDRPVTDTIDFSSVLNVAYTGSHNIHDNLDPLGNVDGYTMVDLRAGFGTERWEVALLARNLLDEKVLTFAANVPFASSVGANTQYAVPLRPRVVGVQASLRF
;
A
#
# COMPACT_ATOMS: atom_id res chain seq x y z
N MET A 1 -56.32 -25.83 -28.72
CA MET A 1 -55.33 -26.87 -28.99
C MET A 1 -54.11 -26.58 -28.16
N THR A 2 -53.95 -27.36 -27.11
CA THR A 2 -52.97 -27.24 -26.04
C THR A 2 -51.69 -27.94 -26.46
N ILE A 3 -50.52 -27.28 -26.43
CA ILE A 3 -49.22 -27.94 -26.63
C ILE A 3 -48.43 -27.77 -25.34
N SER A 4 -48.13 -28.91 -24.73
CA SER A 4 -47.39 -29.09 -23.50
C SER A 4 -45.89 -28.80 -23.69
N ALA A 5 -45.29 -28.03 -22.76
CA ALA A 5 -43.86 -27.85 -22.67
C ALA A 5 -43.23 -28.99 -21.88
N GLN A 6 -42.31 -29.70 -22.50
CA GLN A 6 -41.46 -30.71 -21.84
C GLN A 6 -40.32 -30.02 -21.05
N ARG A 7 -40.21 -30.38 -19.78
CA ARG A 7 -39.07 -30.04 -18.91
C ARG A 7 -37.84 -30.86 -19.32
N ARG A 8 -36.68 -30.17 -19.43
CA ARG A 8 -35.36 -30.80 -19.47
C ARG A 8 -34.88 -31.08 -18.05
N PRO A 9 -34.07 -32.13 -17.81
CA PRO A 9 -33.58 -32.49 -16.46
C PRO A 9 -32.49 -31.58 -15.97
N GLY A 10 -32.51 -31.38 -14.65
CA GLY A 10 -31.70 -30.40 -13.93
C GLY A 10 -30.22 -30.71 -13.85
N SER A 11 -29.45 -29.66 -13.83
CA SER A 11 -28.08 -29.60 -13.36
C SER A 11 -28.00 -29.70 -11.82
N PRO A 12 -26.93 -30.26 -11.24
CA PRO A 12 -26.83 -30.40 -9.80
C PRO A 12 -26.56 -29.03 -9.15
N ASN A 13 -27.42 -28.67 -8.20
CA ASN A 13 -27.24 -27.53 -7.33
C ASN A 13 -26.01 -27.74 -6.40
N PHE A 14 -25.00 -26.91 -6.52
CA PHE A 14 -24.01 -26.74 -5.47
C PHE A 14 -24.57 -25.83 -4.36
N GLN A 15 -25.18 -26.45 -3.33
CA GLN A 15 -25.61 -25.77 -2.09
C GLN A 15 -24.50 -25.77 -1.02
N SER A 16 -23.28 -25.35 -1.32
CA SER A 16 -22.22 -25.24 -0.32
C SER A 16 -21.94 -23.81 0.13
N GLY A 17 -22.22 -22.80 -0.68
CA GLY A 17 -21.94 -21.41 -0.35
C GLY A 17 -22.88 -20.76 0.68
N GLU A 18 -24.18 -21.07 0.63
CA GLU A 18 -25.15 -20.46 1.56
C GLU A 18 -25.04 -20.95 3.01
N THR A 19 -24.54 -22.15 3.23
CA THR A 19 -24.40 -22.70 4.58
C THR A 19 -23.18 -22.12 5.29
N ILE A 20 -22.09 -21.87 4.58
CA ILE A 20 -20.87 -21.23 5.12
C ILE A 20 -21.12 -19.74 5.40
N MET A 21 -21.85 -19.04 4.54
CA MET A 21 -22.22 -17.63 4.75
C MET A 21 -23.17 -17.43 5.95
N LYS A 22 -24.03 -18.37 6.24
CA LYS A 22 -24.88 -18.34 7.44
C LYS A 22 -24.09 -18.61 8.72
N VAL A 23 -23.12 -19.51 8.69
CA VAL A 23 -22.24 -19.80 9.84
C VAL A 23 -21.35 -18.60 10.17
N SER A 24 -20.80 -17.91 9.17
CA SER A 24 -19.97 -16.72 9.36
C SER A 24 -20.75 -15.55 9.97
N ARG A 25 -22.00 -15.30 9.53
CA ARG A 25 -22.85 -14.26 10.13
C ARG A 25 -23.27 -14.57 11.58
N TYR A 26 -23.42 -15.86 11.93
CA TYR A 26 -23.70 -16.26 13.31
C TYR A 26 -22.47 -16.23 14.20
N LEU A 27 -21.26 -16.49 13.70
CA LEU A 27 -20.03 -16.42 14.49
C LEU A 27 -19.64 -14.98 14.84
N ILE A 28 -19.82 -14.01 13.94
CA ILE A 28 -19.57 -12.59 14.22
C ILE A 28 -20.64 -12.05 15.20
N GLY A 29 -21.89 -12.38 15.02
CA GLY A 29 -22.98 -11.98 15.92
C GLY A 29 -22.90 -12.66 17.30
N ALA A 30 -22.49 -13.93 17.36
CA ALA A 30 -22.33 -14.68 18.59
C ALA A 30 -21.06 -14.27 19.35
N GLY A 31 -20.00 -13.87 18.66
CA GLY A 31 -18.77 -13.34 19.26
C GLY A 31 -19.05 -12.03 20.01
N LEU A 32 -19.78 -11.08 19.41
CA LEU A 32 -20.16 -9.82 20.07
C LEU A 32 -21.14 -10.05 21.22
N ALA A 33 -22.10 -10.96 21.09
CA ALA A 33 -23.08 -11.25 22.14
C ALA A 33 -22.46 -12.05 23.30
N ALA A 34 -21.48 -12.93 23.07
CA ALA A 34 -20.75 -13.65 24.09
C ALA A 34 -19.81 -12.72 24.90
N LEU A 35 -19.31 -11.65 24.28
CA LEU A 35 -18.53 -10.62 24.97
C LEU A 35 -19.33 -9.89 26.06
N ILE A 36 -20.63 -9.66 25.83
CA ILE A 36 -21.50 -8.92 26.78
C ILE A 36 -21.94 -9.78 27.97
N VAL A 37 -21.99 -11.11 27.82
CA VAL A 37 -22.50 -12.04 28.87
C VAL A 37 -21.39 -12.57 29.79
N ALA A 38 -20.11 -12.50 29.40
CA ALA A 38 -19.00 -13.00 30.23
C ALA A 38 -18.53 -12.03 31.34
N ILE A 39 -19.14 -10.84 31.41
CA ILE A 39 -18.62 -9.71 32.22
C ILE A 39 -18.91 -9.88 33.75
N ASP A 40 -19.91 -10.69 34.13
CA ASP A 40 -20.39 -10.72 35.53
C ASP A 40 -19.69 -11.72 36.48
N GLY A 41 -18.63 -12.42 36.02
CA GLY A 41 -18.08 -13.52 36.84
C GLY A 41 -16.57 -13.54 37.10
N ALA A 42 -15.79 -12.61 36.52
CA ALA A 42 -14.30 -12.68 36.54
C ALA A 42 -13.63 -11.46 37.24
N GLU A 43 -14.14 -11.03 38.38
CA GLU A 43 -13.71 -9.77 39.01
C GLU A 43 -12.28 -9.76 39.61
N ALA A 44 -11.49 -10.82 39.58
CA ALA A 44 -10.36 -10.81 40.52
C ALA A 44 -8.94 -10.91 39.97
N LEU A 45 -8.66 -11.31 38.73
CA LEU A 45 -7.27 -11.71 38.37
C LEU A 45 -6.78 -11.40 36.94
N ALA A 46 -7.44 -10.59 36.13
CA ALA A 46 -6.84 -10.30 34.83
C ALA A 46 -5.84 -9.14 34.88
N GLN A 47 -4.73 -9.31 34.16
CA GLN A 47 -3.63 -8.35 34.07
C GLN A 47 -4.11 -7.06 33.41
N GLN A 48 -3.60 -5.92 33.84
CA GLN A 48 -3.76 -4.64 33.16
C GLN A 48 -3.05 -4.70 31.79
N LEU A 49 -3.67 -4.15 30.77
CA LEU A 49 -3.04 -4.00 29.44
C LEU A 49 -1.94 -2.95 29.50
N ASP A 50 -0.85 -3.19 28.79
CA ASP A 50 0.21 -2.20 28.69
C ASP A 50 -0.31 -0.94 27.98
N THR A 51 0.12 0.22 28.48
CA THR A 51 -0.19 1.50 27.84
C THR A 51 0.63 1.67 26.56
N VAL A 52 -0.04 1.68 25.41
CA VAL A 52 0.60 1.92 24.13
C VAL A 52 0.86 3.42 23.94
N THR A 53 2.13 3.78 23.76
CA THR A 53 2.55 5.15 23.47
C THR A 53 2.69 5.37 21.98
N VAL A 54 2.24 6.53 21.49
CA VAL A 54 2.29 6.94 20.08
C VAL A 54 2.95 8.29 19.91
N THR A 55 3.43 8.55 18.70
CA THR A 55 3.99 9.84 18.28
C THR A 55 3.17 10.51 17.16
N ALA A 56 1.93 10.09 17.01
CA ALA A 56 0.97 10.52 15.97
C ALA A 56 0.74 12.04 15.92
N GLN A 57 0.91 12.75 17.04
CA GLN A 57 0.83 14.21 17.10
C GLN A 57 2.19 14.88 17.26
N ARG A 58 3.28 14.26 16.81
CA ARG A 58 4.66 14.74 16.96
C ARG A 58 5.08 14.93 18.42
N ARG A 59 4.41 14.28 19.35
CA ARG A 59 4.66 14.21 20.80
C ARG A 59 4.29 12.83 21.30
N GLU A 60 4.97 12.36 22.34
CA GLU A 60 4.64 11.08 22.97
C GLU A 60 3.37 11.22 23.81
N GLN A 61 2.38 10.37 23.54
CA GLN A 61 1.09 10.35 24.25
C GLN A 61 0.56 8.91 24.31
N ALA A 62 -0.25 8.60 25.29
CA ALA A 62 -1.00 7.34 25.28
C ALA A 62 -1.98 7.34 24.10
N VAL A 63 -2.16 6.18 23.45
CA VAL A 63 -3.07 6.05 22.30
C VAL A 63 -4.51 6.45 22.65
N THR A 64 -4.90 6.29 23.90
CA THR A 64 -6.21 6.69 24.46
C THR A 64 -6.43 8.20 24.55
N ASP A 65 -5.33 8.97 24.56
CA ASP A 65 -5.35 10.44 24.65
C ASP A 65 -5.32 11.11 23.28
N VAL A 66 -5.32 10.34 22.18
CA VAL A 66 -5.18 10.87 20.83
C VAL A 66 -6.51 10.87 20.09
N PRO A 67 -7.05 12.05 19.70
CA PRO A 67 -8.36 12.18 19.03
C PRO A 67 -8.27 11.89 17.52
N ILE A 68 -7.65 10.79 17.15
CA ILE A 68 -7.42 10.36 15.76
C ILE A 68 -7.74 8.87 15.65
N ALA A 69 -8.33 8.43 14.54
CA ALA A 69 -8.45 7.01 14.22
C ALA A 69 -7.05 6.44 13.95
N ILE A 70 -6.51 5.68 14.90
CA ILE A 70 -5.15 5.13 14.85
C ILE A 70 -5.16 3.66 15.25
N THR A 71 -4.36 2.86 14.54
CA THR A 71 -4.01 1.49 14.95
C THR A 71 -2.51 1.43 15.18
N VAL A 72 -2.10 0.82 16.28
CA VAL A 72 -0.70 0.68 16.67
C VAL A 72 -0.36 -0.79 16.83
N LEU A 73 0.76 -1.18 16.22
CA LEU A 73 1.34 -2.51 16.35
C LEU A 73 2.76 -2.36 16.89
N GLU A 74 2.98 -2.84 18.08
CA GLU A 74 4.30 -2.85 18.73
C GLU A 74 5.21 -3.91 18.09
N GLY A 75 6.52 -3.71 18.18
CA GLY A 75 7.50 -4.62 17.60
C GLY A 75 7.36 -6.08 18.07
N GLN A 76 6.95 -6.31 19.32
CA GLN A 76 6.64 -7.64 19.81
C GLN A 76 5.46 -8.24 19.04
N THR A 77 4.35 -7.52 18.89
CA THR A 77 3.17 -7.96 18.12
C THR A 77 3.53 -8.21 16.64
N LEU A 78 4.37 -7.36 16.03
CA LEU A 78 4.85 -7.57 14.65
C LEU A 78 5.60 -8.91 14.54
N ASN A 79 6.45 -9.23 15.50
CA ASN A 79 7.18 -10.50 15.56
C ASN A 79 6.26 -11.70 15.81
N GLU A 80 5.32 -11.58 16.73
CA GLU A 80 4.35 -12.64 17.06
C GLU A 80 3.44 -12.99 15.88
N LEU A 81 3.03 -11.98 15.11
CA LEU A 81 2.25 -12.17 13.89
C LEU A 81 3.14 -12.46 12.67
N SER A 82 4.46 -12.45 12.85
CA SER A 82 5.43 -12.58 11.76
C SER A 82 5.19 -11.55 10.63
N ILE A 83 4.75 -10.35 10.99
CA ILE A 83 4.54 -9.24 10.04
C ILE A 83 5.91 -8.74 9.60
N ALA A 84 6.21 -8.96 8.34
CA ALA A 84 7.50 -8.66 7.73
C ALA A 84 7.40 -7.60 6.61
N THR A 85 6.20 -7.40 6.09
CA THR A 85 5.91 -6.50 4.98
C THR A 85 4.62 -5.71 5.24
N LEU A 86 4.36 -4.70 4.43
CA LEU A 86 3.10 -3.96 4.47
C LEU A 86 1.89 -4.80 4.06
N ASP A 87 2.08 -5.78 3.18
CA ASP A 87 1.01 -6.70 2.79
C ASP A 87 0.46 -7.47 4.00
N ASP A 88 1.32 -7.80 4.97
CA ASP A 88 0.91 -8.48 6.20
C ASP A 88 0.05 -7.59 7.12
N LEU A 89 0.26 -6.25 7.10
CA LEU A 89 -0.48 -5.31 7.96
C LEU A 89 -1.98 -5.29 7.66
N GLN A 90 -2.39 -5.53 6.41
CA GLN A 90 -3.80 -5.53 6.02
C GLN A 90 -4.65 -6.55 6.80
N LEU A 91 -4.03 -7.60 7.34
CA LEU A 91 -4.71 -8.62 8.15
C LEU A 91 -5.00 -8.16 9.59
N THR A 92 -4.50 -6.98 9.98
CA THR A 92 -4.63 -6.45 11.35
C THR A 92 -5.13 -5.02 11.41
N VAL A 93 -5.23 -4.33 10.27
CA VAL A 93 -5.69 -2.95 10.17
C VAL A 93 -6.90 -2.89 9.24
N PRO A 94 -8.12 -2.71 9.76
CA PRO A 94 -9.32 -2.59 8.94
C PRO A 94 -9.26 -1.38 8.00
N ASN A 95 -9.86 -1.52 6.80
CA ASN A 95 -9.83 -0.51 5.72
C ASN A 95 -8.43 -0.09 5.26
N PHE A 96 -7.42 -0.91 5.53
CA PHE A 96 -6.09 -0.80 4.98
C PHE A 96 -5.86 -1.93 3.97
N GLN A 97 -5.46 -1.60 2.77
CA GLN A 97 -5.18 -2.57 1.72
C GLN A 97 -3.86 -2.26 1.03
N VAL A 98 -3.09 -3.30 0.77
CA VAL A 98 -1.87 -3.25 -0.05
C VAL A 98 -2.01 -4.30 -1.12
N THR A 99 -1.70 -3.95 -2.35
CA THR A 99 -1.71 -4.88 -3.46
C THR A 99 -0.50 -4.67 -4.36
N GLN A 100 0.03 -5.78 -4.85
CA GLN A 100 0.99 -5.78 -5.94
C GLN A 100 0.22 -5.67 -7.26
N THR A 101 0.76 -4.90 -8.18
CA THR A 101 0.25 -4.84 -9.55
C THR A 101 1.29 -5.41 -10.50
N GLY A 102 0.99 -5.54 -11.77
CA GLY A 102 2.00 -5.97 -12.75
C GLY A 102 3.24 -5.08 -12.83
N ILE A 103 3.19 -3.85 -12.29
CA ILE A 103 4.24 -2.84 -12.44
C ILE A 103 4.58 -2.06 -11.17
N GLY A 104 3.88 -2.32 -10.06
CA GLY A 104 4.12 -1.57 -8.84
C GLY A 104 3.34 -2.08 -7.63
N THR A 105 3.49 -1.39 -6.52
CA THR A 105 2.76 -1.63 -5.27
C THR A 105 1.82 -0.46 -4.98
N GLN A 106 0.61 -0.76 -4.59
CA GLN A 106 -0.41 0.24 -4.24
C GLN A 106 -0.86 0.06 -2.80
N MET A 107 -1.10 1.16 -2.11
CA MET A 107 -1.58 1.19 -0.73
C MET A 107 -2.80 2.09 -0.63
N PHE A 108 -3.83 1.62 0.07
CA PHE A 108 -5.12 2.30 0.23
C PHE A 108 -5.53 2.34 1.69
N ILE A 109 -6.08 3.47 2.12
CA ILE A 109 -6.82 3.62 3.37
C ILE A 109 -8.20 4.19 3.04
N ARG A 110 -9.26 3.55 3.53
CA ARG A 110 -10.66 3.96 3.26
C ARG A 110 -10.94 4.11 1.76
N GLY A 111 -10.35 3.24 0.92
CA GLY A 111 -10.52 3.24 -0.54
C GLY A 111 -9.73 4.32 -1.32
N VAL A 112 -8.96 5.16 -0.65
CA VAL A 112 -8.12 6.18 -1.28
C VAL A 112 -6.66 5.77 -1.19
N GLY A 113 -5.95 5.80 -2.32
CA GLY A 113 -4.59 5.28 -2.37
C GLY A 113 -3.77 5.75 -3.56
N THR A 114 -2.69 5.01 -3.83
CA THR A 114 -1.75 5.27 -4.91
C THR A 114 -2.22 4.71 -6.25
N GLY A 115 -1.69 5.25 -7.34
CA GLY A 115 -1.85 4.73 -8.70
C GLY A 115 -0.61 3.99 -9.21
N ASN A 116 -0.68 3.55 -10.47
CA ASN A 116 0.39 2.81 -11.14
C ASN A 116 1.44 3.71 -11.81
N ASP A 117 1.17 5.00 -11.97
CA ASP A 117 2.13 5.92 -12.58
C ASP A 117 3.28 6.22 -11.61
N PRO A 118 4.54 6.12 -12.04
CA PRO A 118 5.70 6.38 -11.17
C PRO A 118 5.74 7.80 -10.59
N ALA A 119 5.23 8.83 -11.27
CA ALA A 119 5.18 10.18 -10.72
C ALA A 119 3.96 10.43 -9.81
N PHE A 120 3.06 9.46 -9.67
CA PHE A 120 1.89 9.58 -8.82
C PHE A 120 2.32 9.61 -7.34
N GLU A 121 2.10 10.74 -6.68
CA GLU A 121 2.40 10.86 -5.26
C GLU A 121 1.43 10.02 -4.41
N GLN A 122 1.88 9.59 -3.24
CA GLN A 122 1.07 8.77 -2.35
C GLN A 122 -0.09 9.56 -1.75
N SER A 123 -1.25 8.91 -1.58
CA SER A 123 -2.38 9.45 -0.79
C SER A 123 -2.32 9.02 0.67
N VAL A 124 -1.61 7.91 0.95
CA VAL A 124 -1.19 7.45 2.26
C VAL A 124 0.31 7.66 2.36
N ALA A 125 0.75 8.67 3.11
CA ALA A 125 2.18 8.96 3.22
C ALA A 125 2.86 7.99 4.20
N GLN A 126 4.03 7.50 3.82
CA GLN A 126 4.88 6.66 4.67
C GLN A 126 5.98 7.51 5.31
N PHE A 127 6.18 7.34 6.60
CA PHE A 127 7.26 7.95 7.37
C PHE A 127 8.07 6.89 8.08
N ILE A 128 9.40 7.05 8.10
CA ILE A 128 10.29 6.26 8.95
C ILE A 128 11.07 7.25 9.82
N ASP A 129 10.91 7.15 11.15
CA ASP A 129 11.49 8.07 12.15
C ASP A 129 11.27 9.56 11.80
N GLY A 130 10.07 9.88 11.28
CA GLY A 130 9.67 11.23 10.92
C GLY A 130 10.10 11.72 9.54
N VAL A 131 10.94 11.00 8.81
CA VAL A 131 11.32 11.31 7.42
C VAL A 131 10.29 10.70 6.46
N SER A 132 9.74 11.50 5.52
CA SER A 132 8.78 11.03 4.53
C SER A 132 9.46 10.22 3.42
N TYR A 133 8.83 9.11 3.02
CA TYR A 133 9.24 8.26 1.91
C TYR A 133 8.30 8.52 0.74
N GLY A 134 8.73 9.40 -0.16
CA GLY A 134 7.87 9.99 -1.20
C GLY A 134 7.54 9.07 -2.38
N ARG A 135 8.05 7.82 -2.41
CA ARG A 135 7.89 6.92 -3.55
C ARG A 135 7.07 5.70 -3.17
N ALA A 136 6.07 5.35 -4.01
CA ALA A 136 5.22 4.18 -3.80
C ALA A 136 6.02 2.87 -3.75
N GLN A 137 7.11 2.75 -4.52
CA GLN A 137 7.94 1.55 -4.56
C GLN A 137 8.69 1.30 -3.25
N LEU A 138 8.94 2.33 -2.46
CA LEU A 138 9.58 2.21 -1.14
C LEU A 138 8.70 1.50 -0.10
N ILE A 139 7.41 1.31 -0.38
CA ILE A 139 6.50 0.45 0.37
C ILE A 139 7.02 -1.00 0.44
N ARG A 140 7.79 -1.44 -0.56
CA ARG A 140 8.38 -2.79 -0.64
C ARG A 140 9.65 -2.96 0.20
N ALA A 141 10.22 -1.87 0.71
CA ALA A 141 11.38 -1.94 1.59
C ALA A 141 11.06 -2.79 2.83
N PRO A 142 11.97 -3.66 3.28
CA PRO A 142 11.70 -4.60 4.35
C PRO A 142 11.46 -3.89 5.69
N PHE A 143 10.49 -4.38 6.45
CA PHE A 143 10.29 -4.02 7.85
C PHE A 143 11.22 -4.83 8.71
N PHE A 144 12.09 -4.20 9.46
CA PHE A 144 12.94 -4.91 10.40
C PHE A 144 13.29 -4.03 11.58
N ASP A 145 13.48 -4.63 12.74
CA ASP A 145 13.94 -3.98 13.95
C ASP A 145 13.14 -2.71 14.27
N LEU A 146 11.79 -2.84 14.22
CA LEU A 146 10.87 -1.77 14.54
C LEU A 146 10.50 -1.82 16.02
N GLU A 147 10.35 -0.65 16.63
CA GLU A 147 9.72 -0.46 17.93
C GLU A 147 8.20 -0.58 17.79
N ARG A 148 7.63 0.08 16.77
CA ARG A 148 6.20 0.04 16.46
C ARG A 148 5.87 0.55 15.07
N VAL A 149 4.66 0.25 14.63
CA VAL A 149 4.02 0.80 13.43
C VAL A 149 2.73 1.50 13.85
N GLU A 150 2.56 2.75 13.44
CA GLU A 150 1.37 3.57 13.68
C GLU A 150 0.65 3.80 12.34
N VAL A 151 -0.60 3.35 12.21
CA VAL A 151 -1.45 3.58 11.03
C VAL A 151 -2.51 4.60 11.38
N LEU A 152 -2.35 5.83 10.89
CA LEU A 152 -3.26 6.94 11.10
C LEU A 152 -4.24 7.02 9.94
N ARG A 153 -5.52 6.95 10.22
CA ARG A 153 -6.60 7.00 9.22
C ARG A 153 -7.20 8.40 9.13
N GLY A 154 -7.57 8.81 7.91
CA GLY A 154 -8.07 10.16 7.62
C GLY A 154 -6.96 11.20 7.49
N PRO A 155 -7.28 12.44 7.05
CA PRO A 155 -6.28 13.46 6.73
C PRO A 155 -5.42 13.86 7.93
N GLN A 156 -4.08 13.93 7.70
CA GLN A 156 -3.06 14.28 8.69
C GLN A 156 -2.22 15.49 8.27
N SER A 157 -2.77 16.39 7.45
CA SER A 157 -1.98 17.38 6.70
C SER A 157 -1.34 18.46 7.55
N VAL A 158 -1.83 18.79 8.74
CA VAL A 158 -1.24 19.83 9.59
C VAL A 158 0.16 19.42 10.06
N LEU A 159 0.29 18.25 10.69
CA LEU A 159 1.53 17.81 11.30
C LEU A 159 2.41 16.96 10.38
N PHE A 160 1.82 16.24 9.41
CA PHE A 160 2.55 15.37 8.50
C PHE A 160 2.73 15.96 7.09
N GLY A 161 1.91 16.95 6.71
CA GLY A 161 2.05 17.68 5.46
C GLY A 161 1.22 17.15 4.30
N LYS A 162 1.61 17.53 3.09
CA LYS A 162 0.98 17.08 1.85
C LYS A 162 1.00 15.55 1.73
N ASN A 163 0.14 14.99 0.85
CA ASN A 163 0.12 13.57 0.53
C ASN A 163 -0.35 12.65 1.67
N THR A 164 -0.99 13.22 2.70
CA THR A 164 -1.60 12.51 3.82
C THR A 164 -3.13 12.63 3.80
N VAL A 165 -3.71 12.65 2.60
CA VAL A 165 -5.16 12.88 2.40
C VAL A 165 -6.02 11.68 2.83
N ALA A 166 -5.49 10.46 2.69
CA ALA A 166 -6.16 9.24 3.14
C ALA A 166 -5.67 8.80 4.54
N GLY A 167 -4.44 9.15 4.89
CA GLY A 167 -3.82 8.78 6.15
C GLY A 167 -2.30 8.86 6.13
N ALA A 168 -1.68 8.36 7.19
CA ALA A 168 -0.24 8.24 7.30
C ALA A 168 0.16 6.90 7.94
N LEU A 169 1.24 6.34 7.46
CA LEU A 169 1.91 5.17 8.03
C LEU A 169 3.22 5.65 8.65
N SER A 170 3.36 5.52 9.96
CA SER A 170 4.57 5.92 10.69
C SER A 170 5.26 4.69 11.27
N LEU A 171 6.47 4.42 10.80
CA LEU A 171 7.32 3.34 11.28
C LEU A 171 8.37 3.93 12.20
N ILE A 172 8.44 3.43 13.41
CA ILE A 172 9.40 3.84 14.42
C ILE A 172 10.41 2.71 14.61
N THR A 173 11.68 3.00 14.36
CA THR A 173 12.76 2.01 14.50
C THR A 173 13.20 1.90 15.96
N ALA A 174 13.68 0.71 16.35
CA ALA A 174 14.16 0.47 17.71
C ALA A 174 15.40 1.33 18.01
N ALA A 175 15.36 2.04 19.14
CA ALA A 175 16.43 2.91 19.57
C ALA A 175 17.64 2.15 20.17
N PRO A 176 18.86 2.75 20.17
CA PRO A 176 19.98 2.27 20.96
C PRO A 176 19.67 2.24 22.47
N THR A 177 20.15 1.22 23.19
CA THR A 177 19.86 0.99 24.61
C THR A 177 21.05 1.26 25.50
N ARG A 178 20.81 1.60 26.78
CA ARG A 178 21.85 1.79 27.80
C ARG A 178 22.39 0.47 28.34
N GLU A 179 21.64 -0.61 28.17
CA GLU A 179 22.06 -1.97 28.54
C GLU A 179 22.38 -2.78 27.27
N THR A 180 23.31 -3.70 27.37
CA THR A 180 23.62 -4.60 26.26
C THR A 180 22.48 -5.57 26.08
N THR A 181 21.81 -5.47 24.95
CA THR A 181 20.70 -6.34 24.56
C THR A 181 20.88 -6.77 23.10
N GLY A 182 20.24 -7.88 22.75
CA GLY A 182 20.26 -8.31 21.36
C GLY A 182 19.29 -9.46 21.12
N TYR A 183 19.07 -9.72 19.85
CA TYR A 183 18.27 -10.87 19.42
C TYR A 183 18.77 -11.42 18.09
N VAL A 184 18.47 -12.69 17.86
CA VAL A 184 18.54 -13.35 16.56
C VAL A 184 17.26 -14.14 16.39
N THR A 185 16.53 -13.89 15.31
CA THR A 185 15.32 -14.63 14.91
C THR A 185 15.54 -15.26 13.55
N ALA A 186 15.35 -16.58 13.44
CA ALA A 186 15.39 -17.30 12.18
C ALA A 186 14.01 -17.90 11.88
N THR A 187 13.49 -17.66 10.68
CA THR A 187 12.22 -18.22 10.20
C THR A 187 12.47 -19.04 8.94
N TRP A 188 11.88 -20.23 8.89
CA TRP A 188 11.97 -21.13 7.76
C TRP A 188 10.60 -21.69 7.41
N MET A 189 10.17 -21.45 6.17
CA MET A 189 8.92 -21.96 5.59
C MET A 189 9.27 -22.73 4.31
N PRO A 190 9.37 -24.06 4.39
CA PRO A 190 10.00 -24.87 3.33
C PRO A 190 9.19 -24.97 2.04
N GLU A 191 7.88 -24.71 2.06
CA GLU A 191 6.98 -24.93 0.94
C GLU A 191 7.36 -24.09 -0.28
N PHE A 192 7.75 -22.83 -0.07
CA PHE A 192 8.18 -21.91 -1.10
C PHE A 192 9.63 -21.40 -0.89
N GLY A 193 10.41 -22.15 -0.14
CA GLY A 193 11.83 -21.86 0.07
C GLY A 193 12.13 -20.66 0.97
N ASP A 194 11.14 -20.16 1.75
CA ASP A 194 11.37 -18.96 2.59
C ASP A 194 12.40 -19.20 3.67
N ARG A 195 13.35 -18.31 3.74
CA ARG A 195 14.39 -18.23 4.76
C ARG A 195 14.57 -16.80 5.17
N GLN A 196 14.41 -16.52 6.45
CA GLN A 196 14.57 -15.18 7.01
C GLN A 196 15.44 -15.23 8.25
N VAL A 197 16.33 -14.27 8.36
CA VAL A 197 17.13 -14.05 9.56
C VAL A 197 17.10 -12.57 9.90
N ASP A 198 16.64 -12.25 11.11
CA ASP A 198 16.69 -10.93 11.70
C ASP A 198 17.60 -10.97 12.92
N ALA A 199 18.49 -10.00 13.04
CA ALA A 199 19.38 -9.89 14.19
C ALA A 199 19.62 -8.42 14.56
N ALA A 200 19.70 -8.15 15.85
CA ALA A 200 20.14 -6.86 16.34
C ALA A 200 20.97 -7.00 17.61
N VAL A 201 21.93 -6.07 17.78
CA VAL A 201 22.67 -5.87 19.01
C VAL A 201 22.68 -4.39 19.34
N SER A 202 22.48 -4.06 20.60
CA SER A 202 22.43 -2.70 21.11
C SER A 202 23.14 -2.62 22.45
N GLY A 203 23.74 -1.47 22.77
CA GLY A 203 24.36 -1.23 24.05
C GLY A 203 25.20 0.03 24.13
N PRO A 204 25.76 0.32 25.32
CA PRO A 204 26.59 1.48 25.55
C PRO A 204 27.96 1.32 24.87
N LEU A 205 28.39 2.33 24.09
CA LEU A 205 29.75 2.48 23.59
C LEU A 205 30.60 3.35 24.55
N SER A 206 29.94 4.25 25.27
CA SER A 206 30.46 5.02 26.39
C SER A 206 29.32 5.45 27.30
N GLU A 207 29.60 6.22 28.37
CA GLU A 207 28.58 6.77 29.29
C GLU A 207 27.54 7.65 28.57
N GLN A 208 27.93 8.29 27.47
CA GLN A 208 27.11 9.27 26.73
C GLN A 208 26.76 8.81 25.31
N LEU A 209 27.25 7.67 24.86
CA LEU A 209 27.05 7.17 23.51
C LEU A 209 26.60 5.73 23.53
N MET A 210 25.43 5.48 22.98
CA MET A 210 24.85 4.15 22.75
C MET A 210 24.83 3.84 21.26
N GLY A 211 24.99 2.57 20.91
CA GLY A 211 24.94 2.10 19.54
C GLY A 211 23.99 0.93 19.37
N ARG A 212 23.39 0.84 18.20
CA ARG A 212 22.57 -0.30 17.75
C ARG A 212 22.95 -0.66 16.33
N LEU A 213 23.10 -1.96 16.08
CA LEU A 213 23.27 -2.50 14.74
C LEU A 213 22.18 -3.57 14.52
N ALA A 214 21.42 -3.43 13.44
CA ALA A 214 20.40 -4.39 13.04
C ALA A 214 20.64 -4.86 11.61
N VAL A 215 20.36 -6.13 11.33
CA VAL A 215 20.52 -6.76 10.01
C VAL A 215 19.32 -7.66 9.74
N ARG A 216 18.86 -7.66 8.51
CA ARG A 216 17.86 -8.59 7.99
C ARG A 216 18.35 -9.23 6.70
N TYR A 217 18.14 -10.52 6.57
CA TYR A 217 18.22 -11.26 5.31
C TYR A 217 16.92 -12.04 5.10
N TYR A 218 16.39 -12.01 3.89
CA TYR A 218 15.21 -12.78 3.48
C TYR A 218 15.41 -13.29 2.06
N GLU A 219 14.99 -14.53 1.82
CA GLU A 219 15.00 -15.20 0.52
C GLU A 219 13.73 -16.04 0.36
N THR A 220 13.16 -16.12 -0.85
CA THR A 220 12.08 -17.04 -1.23
C THR A 220 12.24 -17.46 -2.68
N ASP A 221 11.81 -18.69 -3.00
CA ASP A 221 11.84 -19.21 -4.37
C ASP A 221 10.60 -18.76 -5.18
N GLY A 222 9.49 -18.35 -4.50
CA GLY A 222 8.22 -18.01 -5.13
C GLY A 222 7.21 -19.16 -5.10
N PHE A 223 5.99 -18.89 -5.62
CA PHE A 223 4.88 -19.84 -5.54
C PHE A 223 4.09 -19.98 -6.86
N VAL A 224 4.44 -19.22 -7.90
CA VAL A 224 3.85 -19.30 -9.24
C VAL A 224 4.85 -19.96 -10.17
N SER A 225 4.49 -21.09 -10.74
CA SER A 225 5.37 -21.82 -11.63
C SER A 225 5.47 -21.17 -13.01
N ASN A 226 6.69 -20.98 -13.52
CA ASN A 226 6.94 -20.57 -14.90
C ASN A 226 7.60 -21.73 -15.67
N PRO A 227 6.81 -22.55 -16.41
CA PRO A 227 7.34 -23.68 -17.13
C PRO A 227 8.35 -23.30 -18.22
N ASN A 228 8.23 -22.09 -18.81
CA ASN A 228 9.13 -21.62 -19.86
C ASN A 228 10.53 -21.33 -19.31
N LYS A 229 10.62 -20.97 -18.04
CA LYS A 229 11.89 -20.70 -17.34
C LYS A 229 12.33 -21.88 -16.46
N GLY A 230 11.46 -22.86 -16.22
CA GLY A 230 11.73 -24.02 -15.37
C GLY A 230 12.01 -23.65 -13.91
N ARG A 231 11.34 -22.60 -13.38
CA ARG A 231 11.48 -22.11 -12.01
C ARG A 231 10.15 -21.60 -11.46
N ASP A 232 10.04 -21.48 -10.15
CA ASP A 232 8.96 -20.77 -9.49
C ASP A 232 9.28 -19.27 -9.38
N GLU A 233 8.26 -18.44 -9.33
CA GLU A 233 8.33 -16.98 -9.36
C GLU A 233 7.31 -16.36 -8.38
N PRO A 234 7.52 -15.12 -7.90
CA PRO A 234 8.81 -14.41 -7.99
C PRO A 234 9.78 -14.96 -6.94
N SER A 235 11.01 -15.26 -7.34
CA SER A 235 12.05 -15.38 -6.34
C SER A 235 12.42 -13.98 -5.85
N ARG A 236 12.63 -13.85 -4.52
CA ARG A 236 13.01 -12.58 -3.90
C ARG A 236 14.20 -12.76 -3.00
N GLU A 237 15.08 -11.78 -3.02
CA GLU A 237 16.21 -11.67 -2.10
C GLU A 237 16.19 -10.25 -1.50
N GLN A 238 16.30 -10.18 -0.17
CA GLN A 238 16.32 -8.92 0.56
C GLN A 238 17.48 -8.91 1.55
N PHE A 239 18.25 -7.85 1.55
CA PHE A 239 19.27 -7.57 2.54
C PHE A 239 19.09 -6.15 3.07
N ALA A 240 19.02 -6.00 4.37
CA ALA A 240 18.91 -4.71 5.03
C ALA A 240 19.88 -4.64 6.21
N ILE A 241 20.53 -3.50 6.37
CA ILE A 241 21.41 -3.19 7.49
C ILE A 241 21.15 -1.79 7.99
N ARG A 242 21.04 -1.62 9.30
CA ARG A 242 20.85 -0.33 9.97
C ARG A 242 21.83 -0.19 11.12
N GLY A 243 22.58 0.93 11.11
CA GLY A 243 23.38 1.39 12.23
C GLY A 243 22.77 2.66 12.85
N SER A 244 22.58 2.68 14.16
CA SER A 244 22.08 3.83 14.90
C SER A 244 23.02 4.19 16.04
N LEU A 245 23.28 5.50 16.24
CA LEU A 245 24.07 6.05 17.32
C LEU A 245 23.23 7.08 18.06
N LEU A 246 23.03 6.89 19.35
CA LEU A 246 22.37 7.86 20.25
C LEU A 246 23.43 8.50 21.14
N PHE A 247 23.54 9.83 21.06
CA PHE A 247 24.45 10.65 21.85
C PHE A 247 23.67 11.51 22.85
N GLU A 248 23.90 11.29 24.15
CA GLU A 248 23.25 11.98 25.26
C GLU A 248 24.33 12.57 26.21
N PRO A 249 24.93 13.74 25.88
CA PRO A 249 25.97 14.32 26.70
C PRO A 249 25.47 14.87 28.04
N ASN A 250 24.18 15.17 28.16
CA ASN A 250 23.51 15.69 29.36
C ASN A 250 21.97 15.55 29.21
N ASP A 251 21.24 15.80 30.29
CA ASP A 251 19.80 15.68 30.37
C ASP A 251 18.99 16.64 29.46
N ARG A 252 19.63 17.58 28.80
CA ARG A 252 18.99 18.62 27.97
C ARG A 252 19.18 18.42 26.49
N PHE A 253 20.08 17.56 26.09
CA PHE A 253 20.38 17.32 24.67
C PHE A 253 20.58 15.85 24.38
N ASP A 254 19.89 15.40 23.35
CA ASP A 254 20.14 14.12 22.70
C ASP A 254 20.19 14.27 21.18
N ALA A 255 20.92 13.38 20.54
CA ALA A 255 20.97 13.29 19.09
C ALA A 255 21.10 11.84 18.63
N THR A 256 20.24 11.43 17.69
CA THR A 256 20.27 10.11 17.07
C THR A 256 20.66 10.23 15.61
N LEU A 257 21.77 9.59 15.23
CA LEU A 257 22.15 9.39 13.83
C LEU A 257 21.83 7.96 13.44
N LYS A 258 21.03 7.79 12.37
CA LYS A 258 20.69 6.51 11.75
C LYS A 258 21.19 6.48 10.31
N LEU A 259 21.85 5.38 9.94
CA LEU A 259 22.24 5.07 8.57
C LEU A 259 21.67 3.70 8.22
N GLU A 260 21.01 3.61 7.08
CA GLU A 260 20.35 2.40 6.63
C GLU A 260 20.64 2.15 5.16
N HIS A 261 20.91 0.91 4.81
CA HIS A 261 21.05 0.45 3.44
C HIS A 261 20.20 -0.81 3.24
N ASN A 262 19.37 -0.78 2.19
CA ASN A 262 18.49 -1.88 1.81
C ASN A 262 18.74 -2.25 0.34
N ARG A 263 18.77 -3.54 0.07
CA ARG A 263 18.68 -4.12 -1.26
C ARG A 263 17.54 -5.14 -1.25
N PHE A 264 16.61 -5.01 -2.19
CA PHE A 264 15.46 -5.90 -2.30
C PHE A 264 15.13 -6.18 -3.77
N ASP A 265 15.55 -7.35 -4.20
CA ASP A 265 15.51 -7.77 -5.58
C ASP A 265 14.45 -8.84 -5.79
N SER A 266 13.91 -8.91 -7.00
CA SER A 266 13.00 -9.97 -7.41
C SER A 266 13.30 -10.45 -8.83
N ARG A 267 12.98 -11.72 -9.10
CA ARG A 267 13.05 -12.35 -10.42
C ARG A 267 11.70 -12.99 -10.70
N GLY A 268 11.08 -12.58 -11.82
CA GLY A 268 9.70 -12.95 -12.14
C GLY A 268 8.66 -12.22 -11.31
N ARG A 269 7.39 -12.60 -11.51
CA ARG A 269 6.23 -11.93 -10.87
C ARG A 269 5.16 -12.95 -10.50
N GLU A 270 4.37 -12.63 -9.45
CA GLU A 270 3.17 -13.39 -9.07
C GLU A 270 1.96 -12.99 -9.92
N ILE A 271 1.95 -13.28 -11.18
CA ILE A 271 0.88 -12.91 -12.13
C ILE A 271 0.38 -14.14 -12.87
N GLU A 272 -0.92 -14.28 -12.98
CA GLU A 272 -1.59 -15.29 -13.80
C GLU A 272 -2.51 -14.61 -14.82
N VAL A 273 -2.69 -15.20 -16.01
CA VAL A 273 -3.81 -14.87 -16.89
C VAL A 273 -5.01 -15.68 -16.42
N VAL A 274 -5.96 -15.02 -15.77
CA VAL A 274 -7.06 -15.69 -15.04
C VAL A 274 -8.34 -15.75 -15.82
N ARG A 275 -8.56 -14.84 -16.75
CA ARG A 275 -9.82 -14.70 -17.49
C ARG A 275 -9.52 -14.39 -18.93
N ASP A 276 -9.91 -15.30 -19.81
CA ASP A 276 -9.90 -15.11 -21.27
C ASP A 276 -11.31 -15.44 -21.78
N VAL A 277 -12.20 -14.43 -21.67
CA VAL A 277 -13.63 -14.61 -21.85
C VAL A 277 -13.99 -14.63 -23.33
N ASN A 278 -14.80 -15.60 -23.72
CA ASN A 278 -15.38 -15.65 -25.05
C ASN A 278 -16.40 -14.51 -25.24
N THR A 279 -16.05 -13.54 -26.07
CA THR A 279 -16.91 -12.39 -26.37
C THR A 279 -17.79 -12.61 -27.61
N GLN A 280 -17.32 -13.43 -28.54
CA GLN A 280 -17.97 -13.74 -29.81
C GLN A 280 -17.54 -15.13 -30.29
N THR A 281 -18.36 -15.73 -31.14
CA THR A 281 -17.96 -16.94 -31.90
C THR A 281 -17.63 -16.54 -33.32
N LEU A 282 -16.42 -16.87 -33.77
CA LEU A 282 -16.00 -16.68 -35.14
C LEU A 282 -16.87 -17.47 -36.13
N PRO A 283 -16.95 -17.09 -37.42
CA PRO A 283 -17.73 -17.78 -38.42
C PRO A 283 -17.43 -19.29 -38.56
N ASN A 284 -16.23 -19.72 -38.19
CA ASN A 284 -15.78 -21.10 -38.15
C ASN A 284 -16.21 -21.89 -36.88
N GLY A 285 -16.96 -21.23 -35.97
CA GLY A 285 -17.43 -21.87 -34.73
C GLY A 285 -16.43 -21.83 -33.57
N VAL A 286 -15.26 -21.18 -33.74
CA VAL A 286 -14.25 -21.04 -32.70
C VAL A 286 -14.62 -19.84 -31.80
N PRO A 287 -14.59 -19.99 -30.46
CA PRO A 287 -14.75 -18.86 -29.56
C PRO A 287 -13.65 -17.78 -29.77
N LEU A 288 -14.05 -16.54 -29.81
CA LEU A 288 -13.10 -15.41 -29.87
C LEU A 288 -12.59 -15.11 -28.44
N THR A 289 -11.49 -15.74 -28.09
CA THR A 289 -10.66 -15.48 -26.90
C THR A 289 -9.29 -15.01 -27.36
N PHE A 290 -8.50 -14.41 -26.46
CA PHE A 290 -7.15 -13.99 -26.81
C PHE A 290 -6.24 -15.17 -27.17
N ALA A 291 -6.32 -16.26 -26.41
CA ALA A 291 -5.58 -17.49 -26.71
C ALA A 291 -5.90 -18.04 -28.10
N ASN A 292 -7.19 -18.03 -28.52
CA ASN A 292 -7.59 -18.50 -29.87
C ASN A 292 -7.18 -17.51 -30.96
N ALA A 293 -7.19 -16.20 -30.66
CA ALA A 293 -6.68 -15.17 -31.58
C ALA A 293 -5.18 -15.33 -31.81
N LEU A 294 -4.39 -15.51 -30.75
CA LEU A 294 -2.95 -15.77 -30.82
C LEU A 294 -2.65 -17.07 -31.59
N THR A 295 -3.40 -18.14 -31.33
CA THR A 295 -3.25 -19.42 -32.08
C THR A 295 -3.54 -19.21 -33.56
N GLY A 296 -4.61 -18.48 -33.90
CA GLY A 296 -4.96 -18.12 -35.27
C GLY A 296 -3.93 -17.23 -35.95
N ALA A 297 -3.20 -16.44 -35.20
CA ALA A 297 -2.10 -15.60 -35.63
C ALA A 297 -0.77 -16.35 -35.76
N GLY A 298 -0.71 -17.65 -35.48
CA GLY A 298 0.49 -18.47 -35.57
C GLY A 298 1.31 -18.59 -34.28
N LEU A 299 0.71 -18.19 -33.13
CA LEU A 299 1.31 -18.23 -31.78
C LEU A 299 0.54 -19.24 -30.88
N PRO A 300 0.60 -20.56 -31.18
CA PRO A 300 -0.17 -21.55 -30.42
C PRO A 300 0.40 -21.75 -29.01
N GLY A 301 -0.51 -21.96 -28.04
CA GLY A 301 -0.11 -22.19 -26.65
C GLY A 301 0.54 -20.97 -25.98
N ALA A 302 0.22 -19.78 -26.45
CA ALA A 302 0.83 -18.53 -25.98
C ALA A 302 0.51 -18.22 -24.52
N ILE A 303 -0.68 -18.59 -24.07
CA ILE A 303 -1.14 -18.33 -22.69
C ILE A 303 -1.84 -19.56 -22.09
N THR A 304 -1.63 -19.74 -20.79
CA THR A 304 -2.41 -20.64 -19.94
C THR A 304 -3.47 -19.82 -19.21
N ASN A 305 -4.73 -20.04 -19.50
CA ASN A 305 -5.84 -19.35 -18.86
C ASN A 305 -6.46 -20.24 -17.79
N SER A 306 -6.19 -19.94 -16.52
CA SER A 306 -6.75 -20.67 -15.38
C SER A 306 -6.58 -19.89 -14.10
N GLU A 307 -7.64 -19.75 -13.31
CA GLU A 307 -7.57 -19.15 -11.98
C GLU A 307 -6.97 -20.14 -10.98
N PHE A 308 -6.00 -19.67 -10.17
CA PHE A 308 -5.41 -20.38 -9.02
C PHE A 308 -4.75 -21.73 -9.38
N ASN A 309 -4.22 -21.86 -10.57
CA ASN A 309 -3.32 -22.96 -10.91
C ASN A 309 -1.84 -22.60 -10.58
N PHE A 310 -1.59 -21.35 -10.21
CA PHE A 310 -0.27 -20.80 -9.88
C PHE A 310 0.77 -21.09 -10.98
N THR A 311 0.34 -20.88 -12.23
CA THR A 311 1.19 -21.05 -13.41
C THR A 311 1.08 -19.81 -14.28
N ARG A 312 2.21 -19.38 -14.80
CA ARG A 312 2.28 -18.26 -15.74
C ARG A 312 3.12 -18.61 -16.97
N ASP A 313 2.82 -17.94 -18.05
CA ASP A 313 3.65 -17.94 -19.25
C ASP A 313 4.40 -16.60 -19.32
N ALA A 314 5.72 -16.63 -19.36
CA ALA A 314 6.56 -15.47 -19.60
C ALA A 314 7.83 -15.89 -20.33
N ASP A 315 8.20 -15.13 -21.36
CA ASP A 315 9.39 -15.40 -22.16
C ASP A 315 10.61 -14.62 -21.68
N SER A 316 10.40 -13.50 -20.96
CA SER A 316 11.46 -12.60 -20.53
C SER A 316 12.13 -13.08 -19.24
N ASP A 317 13.40 -12.77 -19.05
CA ASP A 317 14.10 -12.94 -17.77
C ASP A 317 13.83 -11.72 -16.88
N GLU A 318 12.58 -11.63 -16.42
CA GLU A 318 12.10 -10.51 -15.60
C GLU A 318 12.92 -10.34 -14.33
N PHE A 319 13.17 -9.09 -14.00
CA PHE A 319 13.81 -8.70 -12.75
C PHE A 319 13.31 -7.34 -12.27
N ALA A 320 13.46 -7.08 -10.98
CA ALA A 320 13.41 -5.75 -10.39
C ALA A 320 14.48 -5.68 -9.29
N ASP A 321 15.52 -4.91 -9.55
CA ASP A 321 16.63 -4.67 -8.64
C ASP A 321 16.42 -3.31 -7.98
N ASN A 322 16.40 -3.27 -6.64
CA ASN A 322 16.11 -2.06 -5.89
C ASN A 322 17.19 -1.82 -4.84
N THR A 323 17.68 -0.61 -4.77
CA THR A 323 18.65 -0.17 -3.77
C THR A 323 18.15 1.09 -3.09
N LEU A 324 18.20 1.11 -1.77
CA LEU A 324 17.81 2.26 -0.94
C LEU A 324 18.91 2.57 0.05
N PHE A 325 19.33 3.82 0.11
CA PHE A 325 20.13 4.38 1.19
C PHE A 325 19.33 5.47 1.92
N ASN A 326 19.35 5.45 3.24
CA ASN A 326 18.73 6.46 4.08
C ASN A 326 19.68 6.91 5.17
N ALA A 327 19.76 8.23 5.39
CA ALA A 327 20.43 8.83 6.51
C ALA A 327 19.46 9.76 7.25
N THR A 328 19.28 9.55 8.56
CA THR A 328 18.42 10.37 9.41
C THR A 328 19.20 10.87 10.61
N LEU A 329 19.15 12.19 10.86
CA LEU A 329 19.67 12.81 12.05
C LEU A 329 18.54 13.50 12.80
N THR A 330 18.21 13.02 13.98
CA THR A 330 17.26 13.65 14.90
C THR A 330 18.03 14.24 16.07
N ALA A 331 17.80 15.51 16.39
CA ALA A 331 18.39 16.17 17.55
C ALA A 331 17.31 16.88 18.36
N ASN A 332 17.32 16.69 19.67
CA ASN A 332 16.42 17.30 20.62
C ASN A 332 17.18 18.17 21.60
N TYR A 333 16.60 19.32 21.95
CA TYR A 333 17.16 20.22 22.95
C TYR A 333 16.05 20.78 23.85
N ASP A 334 16.17 20.56 25.16
CA ASP A 334 15.27 21.13 26.17
C ASP A 334 15.56 22.63 26.37
N LEU A 335 14.59 23.44 25.92
CA LEU A 335 14.62 24.91 26.09
C LEU A 335 14.15 25.37 27.49
N GLY A 336 13.66 24.45 28.33
CA GLY A 336 13.04 24.71 29.63
C GLY A 336 11.54 25.01 29.56
N PHE A 337 11.07 25.67 28.52
CA PHE A 337 9.64 25.88 28.24
C PHE A 337 9.07 24.92 27.20
N GLY A 338 9.92 24.11 26.61
CA GLY A 338 9.55 23.13 25.57
C GLY A 338 10.78 22.50 24.96
N THR A 339 10.57 21.58 24.03
CA THR A 339 11.61 20.84 23.32
C THR A 339 11.75 21.35 21.89
N LEU A 340 12.93 21.73 21.49
CA LEU A 340 13.32 21.98 20.10
C LEU A 340 13.77 20.66 19.50
N THR A 341 13.13 20.24 18.41
CA THR A 341 13.49 19.05 17.64
C THR A 341 13.90 19.46 16.24
N SER A 342 15.01 18.92 15.76
CA SER A 342 15.45 19.01 14.36
C SER A 342 15.54 17.62 13.77
N VAL A 343 14.88 17.39 12.63
CA VAL A 343 14.95 16.12 11.89
C VAL A 343 15.47 16.41 10.50
N THR A 344 16.65 15.88 10.18
CA THR A 344 17.27 15.95 8.86
C THR A 344 17.24 14.58 8.23
N GLY A 345 16.70 14.47 7.02
CA GLY A 345 16.64 13.22 6.26
C GLY A 345 17.28 13.35 4.89
N TYR A 346 18.03 12.34 4.50
CA TYR A 346 18.49 12.15 3.14
C TYR A 346 18.13 10.74 2.69
N LEU A 347 17.60 10.61 1.49
CA LEU A 347 17.17 9.35 0.88
C LEU A 347 17.68 9.31 -0.56
N ASP A 348 18.25 8.18 -0.95
CA ASP A 348 18.71 7.86 -2.30
C ASP A 348 18.15 6.49 -2.68
N TYR A 349 17.45 6.42 -3.80
CA TYR A 349 16.77 5.21 -4.25
C TYR A 349 16.98 5.02 -5.73
N SER A 350 17.37 3.81 -6.12
CA SER A 350 17.46 3.39 -7.51
C SER A 350 16.71 2.08 -7.76
N ARG A 351 16.17 1.94 -8.97
CA ARG A 351 15.47 0.75 -9.43
C ARG A 351 15.71 0.53 -10.91
N ASP A 352 16.11 -0.70 -11.25
CA ASP A 352 16.12 -1.21 -12.62
C ASP A 352 15.16 -2.39 -12.72
N GLU A 353 14.36 -2.44 -13.79
CA GLU A 353 13.33 -3.47 -13.96
C GLU A 353 13.16 -3.86 -15.42
N LEU A 354 13.05 -5.15 -15.67
CA LEU A 354 12.54 -5.73 -16.91
C LEU A 354 11.25 -6.50 -16.63
N ALA A 355 10.22 -6.23 -17.39
CA ALA A 355 8.89 -6.79 -17.26
C ALA A 355 8.42 -7.44 -18.55
N ASP A 356 7.84 -8.63 -18.48
CA ASP A 356 6.94 -9.14 -19.49
C ASP A 356 5.58 -8.43 -19.34
N LEU A 357 5.12 -7.80 -20.41
CA LEU A 357 3.88 -7.03 -20.40
C LEU A 357 2.74 -7.68 -21.20
N ASP A 358 3.03 -8.72 -21.99
CA ASP A 358 2.01 -9.43 -22.76
C ASP A 358 1.54 -10.74 -22.09
N PHE A 359 2.27 -11.20 -21.08
CA PHE A 359 1.95 -12.40 -20.27
C PHE A 359 1.86 -13.67 -21.12
N THR A 360 2.66 -13.77 -22.16
CA THR A 360 2.74 -14.91 -23.07
C THR A 360 4.14 -15.54 -23.08
N ASN A 361 4.29 -16.67 -23.73
CA ASN A 361 5.60 -17.28 -23.96
C ASN A 361 6.27 -16.84 -25.28
N TYR A 362 5.81 -15.73 -25.87
CA TYR A 362 6.34 -15.12 -27.08
C TYR A 362 6.77 -13.69 -26.82
N PHE A 363 7.82 -13.25 -27.48
CA PHE A 363 8.27 -11.87 -27.33
C PHE A 363 7.39 -10.91 -28.16
N ILE A 364 6.29 -10.44 -27.55
CA ILE A 364 5.35 -9.46 -28.13
C ILE A 364 5.61 -8.09 -27.54
N LEU A 365 5.59 -7.97 -26.18
CA LEU A 365 5.67 -6.69 -25.48
C LEU A 365 6.45 -6.82 -24.17
N THR A 366 7.44 -5.96 -23.98
CA THR A 366 8.21 -5.87 -22.75
C THR A 366 8.23 -4.44 -22.19
N GLY A 367 8.54 -4.31 -20.92
CA GLY A 367 8.83 -3.03 -20.26
C GLY A 367 10.22 -3.03 -19.66
N LEU A 368 11.07 -2.10 -20.02
CA LEU A 368 12.34 -1.82 -19.37
C LEU A 368 12.22 -0.49 -18.64
N LEU A 369 12.60 -0.44 -17.37
CA LEU A 369 12.50 0.76 -16.53
C LEU A 369 13.83 0.97 -15.80
N SER A 370 14.25 2.24 -15.73
CA SER A 370 15.30 2.71 -14.82
C SER A 370 14.79 3.95 -14.09
N GLU A 371 14.80 3.91 -12.76
CA GLU A 371 14.33 5.00 -11.90
C GLU A 371 15.41 5.36 -10.88
N ASP A 372 15.74 6.67 -10.81
CA ASP A 372 16.58 7.25 -9.78
C ASP A 372 15.79 8.32 -9.02
N TYR A 373 15.86 8.31 -7.71
CA TYR A 373 15.20 9.29 -6.84
C TYR A 373 16.08 9.68 -5.67
N ASP A 374 16.33 10.96 -5.54
CA ASP A 374 16.98 11.53 -4.39
C ASP A 374 16.07 12.53 -3.66
N GLN A 375 16.18 12.59 -2.33
CA GLN A 375 15.39 13.48 -1.50
C GLN A 375 16.20 13.97 -0.30
N PHE A 376 16.14 15.26 -0.05
CA PHE A 376 16.58 15.89 1.18
C PHE A 376 15.39 16.50 1.91
N THR A 377 15.29 16.28 3.22
CA THR A 377 14.27 16.90 4.07
C THR A 377 14.88 17.52 5.32
N GLN A 378 14.30 18.63 5.76
CA GLN A 378 14.62 19.28 7.03
C GLN A 378 13.34 19.72 7.71
N GLU A 379 13.07 19.19 8.90
CA GLU A 379 12.03 19.69 9.80
C GLU A 379 12.67 20.29 11.05
N VAL A 380 12.20 21.47 11.46
CA VAL A 380 12.55 22.07 12.75
C VAL A 380 11.25 22.46 13.44
N ARG A 381 11.07 21.97 14.66
CA ARG A 381 9.84 22.24 15.43
C ARG A 381 10.17 22.48 16.91
N VAL A 382 9.30 23.24 17.55
CA VAL A 382 9.28 23.40 19.00
C VAL A 382 7.94 22.91 19.52
N VAL A 383 7.99 22.03 20.52
CA VAL A 383 6.83 21.53 21.25
C VAL A 383 6.88 22.10 22.66
N SER A 384 5.82 22.79 23.09
CA SER A 384 5.74 23.33 24.45
C SER A 384 5.66 22.22 25.49
N ARG A 385 5.91 22.55 26.76
CA ARG A 385 5.62 21.64 27.88
C ARG A 385 4.17 21.22 27.90
N GLN A 386 3.91 19.95 28.31
CA GLN A 386 2.58 19.35 28.28
C GLN A 386 1.77 19.58 29.59
N ASP A 387 2.42 20.09 30.66
CA ASP A 387 1.82 20.40 31.95
C ASP A 387 1.12 21.77 32.02
N GLN A 388 1.01 22.46 30.88
CA GLN A 388 0.40 23.78 30.77
C GLN A 388 -1.02 23.74 30.21
N ARG A 389 -1.85 24.70 30.64
CA ARG A 389 -3.21 24.88 30.13
C ARG A 389 -3.25 25.23 28.62
N LEU A 390 -2.21 25.93 28.14
CA LEU A 390 -1.99 26.19 26.74
C LEU A 390 -0.75 25.39 26.28
N ARG A 391 -0.99 24.43 25.42
CA ARG A 391 0.05 23.61 24.79
C ARG A 391 0.11 23.95 23.30
N TRP A 392 1.29 23.92 22.73
CA TRP A 392 1.44 24.26 21.33
C TRP A 392 2.63 23.53 20.69
N ILE A 393 2.54 23.39 19.40
CA ILE A 393 3.63 22.99 18.51
C ILE A 393 3.71 24.00 17.37
N ALA A 394 4.91 24.38 16.98
CA ALA A 394 5.16 25.21 15.81
C ALA A 394 6.43 24.76 15.11
N GLY A 395 6.42 24.75 13.78
CA GLY A 395 7.57 24.30 13.04
C GLY A 395 7.59 24.74 11.58
N GLY A 396 8.73 24.46 10.96
CA GLY A 396 8.97 24.65 9.54
C GLY A 396 9.51 23.36 8.92
N PHE A 397 9.17 23.16 7.66
CA PHE A 397 9.58 22.00 6.89
C PHE A 397 10.08 22.44 5.51
N TYR A 398 11.14 21.79 5.05
CA TYR A 398 11.71 21.95 3.72
C TYR A 398 11.98 20.59 3.12
N GLN A 399 11.69 20.43 1.83
CA GLN A 399 12.00 19.23 1.03
C GLN A 399 12.51 19.67 -0.34
N SER A 400 13.53 18.99 -0.83
CA SER A 400 13.97 19.03 -2.22
C SER A 400 14.12 17.61 -2.71
N SER A 401 13.64 17.31 -3.90
CA SER A 401 13.75 15.97 -4.49
C SER A 401 13.86 16.04 -6.01
N THR A 402 14.57 15.07 -6.56
CA THR A 402 14.68 14.82 -8.00
C THR A 402 14.23 13.41 -8.31
N LEU A 403 13.37 13.26 -9.31
CA LEU A 403 13.00 11.98 -9.88
C LEU A 403 13.44 11.94 -11.34
N THR A 404 14.24 10.96 -11.71
CA THR A 404 14.50 10.58 -13.10
C THR A 404 13.89 9.22 -13.35
N ASN A 405 13.06 9.11 -14.38
CA ASN A 405 12.44 7.87 -14.78
C ASN A 405 12.58 7.71 -16.29
N ASN A 406 13.27 6.67 -16.71
CA ASN A 406 13.42 6.28 -18.09
C ASN A 406 12.74 4.94 -18.30
N ASP A 407 11.85 4.83 -19.26
CA ASP A 407 11.23 3.56 -19.59
C ASP A 407 11.21 3.29 -21.10
N ILE A 408 11.20 2.02 -21.45
CA ILE A 408 11.00 1.55 -22.81
C ILE A 408 9.82 0.59 -22.81
N THR A 409 8.82 0.86 -23.64
CA THR A 409 7.87 -0.16 -24.07
C THR A 409 8.45 -0.79 -25.33
N GLY A 410 8.92 -2.03 -25.20
CA GLY A 410 9.63 -2.76 -26.25
C GLY A 410 8.69 -3.68 -27.02
N PHE A 411 8.67 -3.55 -28.35
CA PHE A 411 7.90 -4.43 -29.23
C PHE A 411 8.82 -5.50 -29.80
N GLY A 412 8.54 -6.75 -29.46
CA GLY A 412 9.30 -7.90 -29.95
C GLY A 412 8.98 -8.30 -31.42
N PRO A 413 9.70 -9.26 -31.96
CA PRO A 413 9.48 -9.72 -33.35
C PRO A 413 8.11 -10.39 -33.55
N ASP A 414 7.54 -11.02 -32.51
CA ASP A 414 6.30 -11.78 -32.58
C ASP A 414 5.06 -10.89 -32.70
N ILE A 415 5.18 -9.59 -32.47
CA ILE A 415 4.09 -8.61 -32.71
C ILE A 415 3.66 -8.58 -34.20
N THR A 416 4.54 -9.05 -35.08
CA THR A 416 4.22 -9.22 -36.50
C THR A 416 3.02 -10.12 -36.74
N ASN A 417 2.85 -11.13 -35.90
CA ASN A 417 1.75 -12.09 -35.99
C ASN A 417 0.39 -11.45 -35.64
N LEU A 418 0.40 -10.38 -34.86
CA LEU A 418 -0.80 -9.61 -34.52
C LEU A 418 -1.13 -8.50 -35.58
N GLY A 419 -0.41 -8.46 -36.69
CA GLY A 419 -0.62 -7.51 -37.77
C GLY A 419 0.11 -6.17 -37.61
N PHE A 420 0.97 -6.02 -36.59
CA PHE A 420 1.76 -4.81 -36.33
C PHE A 420 3.23 -4.95 -36.79
N ALA A 421 3.45 -5.58 -37.94
CA ALA A 421 4.80 -5.83 -38.48
C ALA A 421 5.74 -4.59 -38.46
N PRO A 422 5.29 -3.34 -38.72
CA PRO A 422 6.17 -2.18 -38.62
C PRO A 422 6.75 -1.94 -37.22
N LEU A 423 6.12 -2.46 -36.14
CA LEU A 423 6.58 -2.27 -34.76
C LEU A 423 7.63 -3.32 -34.32
N ALA A 424 7.88 -4.35 -35.11
CA ALA A 424 8.81 -5.42 -34.72
C ALA A 424 10.22 -4.86 -34.43
N ASN A 425 10.76 -5.18 -33.26
CA ASN A 425 12.06 -4.73 -32.75
C ASN A 425 12.17 -3.18 -32.59
N VAL A 426 11.07 -2.54 -32.28
CA VAL A 426 11.00 -1.09 -31.99
C VAL A 426 10.88 -0.91 -30.47
N GLY A 427 11.61 0.06 -29.94
CA GLY A 427 11.44 0.56 -28.58
C GLY A 427 10.71 1.90 -28.58
N LEU A 428 9.71 2.06 -27.72
CA LEU A 428 9.12 3.35 -27.42
C LEU A 428 9.73 3.86 -26.12
N GLU A 429 10.76 4.68 -26.24
CA GLU A 429 11.53 5.21 -25.12
C GLU A 429 10.90 6.48 -24.58
N ARG A 430 10.60 6.51 -23.28
CA ARG A 430 10.17 7.69 -22.53
C ARG A 430 11.27 8.11 -21.57
N ARG A 431 11.59 9.39 -21.56
CA ARG A 431 12.52 10.01 -20.63
C ARG A 431 11.78 11.09 -19.86
N TYR A 432 11.75 10.92 -18.57
CA TYR A 432 11.07 11.84 -17.66
C TYR A 432 12.01 12.28 -16.56
N LYS A 433 11.99 13.56 -16.25
CA LYS A 433 12.65 14.13 -15.08
C LYS A 433 11.73 15.14 -14.41
N THR A 434 11.68 15.13 -13.08
CA THR A 434 11.04 16.20 -12.31
C THR A 434 11.90 16.58 -11.12
N ASP A 435 12.07 17.89 -10.95
CA ASP A 435 12.67 18.50 -9.76
C ASP A 435 11.54 19.14 -8.95
N SER A 436 11.47 18.86 -7.64
CA SER A 436 10.42 19.37 -6.75
C SER A 436 11.05 20.01 -5.52
N THR A 437 10.54 21.19 -5.14
CA THR A 437 10.91 21.88 -3.93
C THR A 437 9.65 22.26 -3.16
N ALA A 438 9.55 21.86 -1.88
CA ALA A 438 8.44 22.20 -1.01
C ALA A 438 8.92 22.89 0.26
N PHE A 439 8.17 23.90 0.70
CA PHE A 439 8.36 24.58 1.97
C PHE A 439 7.04 24.67 2.71
N ALA A 440 7.08 24.51 4.04
CA ALA A 440 5.87 24.68 4.84
C ALA A 440 6.18 25.31 6.22
N LEU A 441 5.17 26.04 6.73
CA LEU A 441 5.08 26.48 8.11
C LEU A 441 3.82 25.89 8.73
N PHE A 442 3.92 25.35 9.92
CA PHE A 442 2.81 24.73 10.61
C PHE A 442 2.78 25.04 12.11
N GLY A 443 1.60 24.96 12.67
CA GLY A 443 1.41 25.05 14.11
C GLY A 443 0.09 24.46 14.53
N GLU A 444 0.04 24.02 15.78
CA GLU A 444 -1.15 23.53 16.45
C GLU A 444 -1.17 24.07 17.89
N LEU A 445 -2.34 24.48 18.32
CA LEU A 445 -2.60 24.97 19.67
C LEU A 445 -3.64 24.07 20.33
N THR A 446 -3.36 23.60 21.53
CA THR A 446 -4.31 22.92 22.41
C THR A 446 -4.57 23.79 23.63
N TYR A 447 -5.84 24.13 23.87
CA TYR A 447 -6.24 24.96 25.01
C TYR A 447 -7.29 24.24 25.86
N ASP A 448 -6.99 24.06 27.14
CA ASP A 448 -7.90 23.49 28.12
C ASP A 448 -8.93 24.56 28.55
N LEU A 449 -10.09 24.53 27.95
CA LEU A 449 -11.22 25.43 28.31
C LEU A 449 -11.67 25.17 29.74
N THR A 450 -11.76 23.91 30.12
CA THR A 450 -12.00 23.39 31.46
C THR A 450 -11.11 22.21 31.71
N ASP A 451 -11.14 21.59 32.89
CA ASP A 451 -10.41 20.37 33.19
C ASP A 451 -10.83 19.16 32.34
N ARG A 452 -12.02 19.25 31.69
CA ARG A 452 -12.60 18.17 30.86
C ARG A 452 -12.87 18.55 29.41
N LEU A 453 -12.72 19.82 29.05
CA LEU A 453 -13.02 20.31 27.70
C LEU A 453 -11.78 20.98 27.09
N ARG A 454 -11.31 20.44 25.99
CA ARG A 454 -10.15 20.93 25.24
C ARG A 454 -10.54 21.34 23.83
N LEU A 455 -9.90 22.40 23.34
CA LEU A 455 -9.98 22.84 21.96
C LEU A 455 -8.61 22.78 21.33
N ILE A 456 -8.53 22.10 20.19
CA ILE A 456 -7.31 21.98 19.40
C ILE A 456 -7.55 22.68 18.07
N GLY A 457 -6.63 23.57 17.67
CA GLY A 457 -6.66 24.26 16.39
C GLY A 457 -5.31 24.16 15.70
N GLY A 458 -5.28 23.62 14.51
CA GLY A 458 -4.08 23.43 13.70
C GLY A 458 -4.16 24.19 12.37
N LEU A 459 -3.00 24.64 11.89
CA LEU A 459 -2.88 25.32 10.61
C LEU A 459 -1.52 25.01 9.98
N ARG A 460 -1.53 24.66 8.69
CA ARG A 460 -0.32 24.54 7.89
C ARG A 460 -0.45 25.30 6.59
N TRP A 461 0.55 26.08 6.26
CA TRP A 461 0.74 26.66 4.94
C TRP A 461 1.88 25.91 4.25
N THR A 462 1.62 25.45 3.04
CA THR A 462 2.60 24.72 2.23
C THR A 462 2.66 25.36 0.86
N THR A 463 3.85 25.56 0.32
CA THR A 463 4.10 25.89 -1.09
C THR A 463 4.98 24.81 -1.71
N GLU A 464 4.71 24.50 -2.98
CA GLU A 464 5.46 23.52 -3.75
C GLU A 464 5.66 24.02 -5.18
N ASP A 465 6.89 23.90 -5.66
CA ASP A 465 7.30 24.17 -7.03
C ASP A 465 7.80 22.88 -7.66
N LYS A 466 7.31 22.56 -8.87
CA LYS A 466 7.73 21.40 -9.65
C LYS A 466 8.09 21.83 -11.08
N ASP A 467 9.27 21.41 -11.53
CA ASP A 467 9.71 21.52 -12.92
C ASP A 467 9.83 20.13 -13.52
N ALA A 468 9.18 19.86 -14.65
CA ALA A 468 9.20 18.54 -15.26
C ALA A 468 9.47 18.60 -16.77
N THR A 469 10.17 17.58 -17.26
CA THR A 469 10.40 17.33 -18.68
C THR A 469 9.96 15.92 -19.04
N ARG A 470 9.39 15.74 -20.23
CA ARG A 470 9.09 14.42 -20.79
C ARG A 470 9.34 14.40 -22.30
N GLN A 471 10.10 13.41 -22.75
CA GLN A 471 10.34 13.11 -24.15
C GLN A 471 9.86 11.70 -24.46
N ILE A 472 9.26 11.51 -25.64
CA ILE A 472 8.89 10.18 -26.14
C ILE A 472 9.46 10.03 -27.54
N ALA A 473 10.23 8.96 -27.76
CA ALA A 473 10.85 8.67 -29.04
C ALA A 473 10.76 7.19 -29.40
N ALA A 474 10.54 6.90 -30.68
CA ALA A 474 10.70 5.53 -31.20
C ALA A 474 12.18 5.25 -31.51
N THR A 475 12.70 4.14 -31.02
CA THR A 475 14.08 3.70 -31.15
C THR A 475 14.16 2.33 -31.82
N THR A 476 15.34 1.99 -32.34
CA THR A 476 15.56 0.73 -33.06
C THR A 476 15.94 -0.45 -32.14
N ASN A 477 15.80 -0.29 -30.82
CA ASN A 477 16.08 -1.34 -29.84
C ASN A 477 14.96 -1.42 -28.78
N PRO A 478 14.23 -2.54 -28.68
CA PRO A 478 13.15 -2.71 -27.72
C PRO A 478 13.65 -2.98 -26.28
N LEU A 479 14.95 -3.27 -26.07
CA LEU A 479 15.51 -3.68 -24.79
C LEU A 479 16.74 -2.85 -24.36
N GLY A 480 16.92 -1.66 -24.88
CA GLY A 480 18.07 -0.84 -24.51
C GLY A 480 17.86 0.64 -24.75
N PHE A 481 18.25 1.43 -23.76
CA PHE A 481 18.23 2.88 -23.81
C PHE A 481 19.25 3.45 -24.82
N ASP A 482 19.05 4.69 -25.21
CA ASP A 482 19.97 5.43 -26.10
C ASP A 482 20.18 4.82 -27.49
N ALA A 483 19.25 4.01 -27.97
CA ALA A 483 19.34 3.41 -29.29
C ALA A 483 19.05 4.45 -30.40
N PRO A 484 19.53 4.22 -31.66
CA PRO A 484 19.23 5.11 -32.76
C PRO A 484 17.73 5.31 -32.94
N LEU A 485 17.34 6.55 -33.29
CA LEU A 485 15.96 6.89 -33.57
C LEU A 485 15.44 6.20 -34.82
N VAL A 486 14.20 5.75 -34.78
CA VAL A 486 13.48 5.29 -35.95
C VAL A 486 13.22 6.49 -36.87
N THR A 487 13.51 6.31 -38.16
CA THR A 487 13.27 7.31 -39.21
C THR A 487 12.31 6.81 -40.31
N ASP A 488 11.87 5.56 -40.21
CA ASP A 488 10.93 4.97 -41.17
C ASP A 488 9.53 5.59 -40.95
N PRO A 489 8.97 6.30 -41.96
CA PRO A 489 7.68 6.96 -41.81
C PRO A 489 6.50 6.01 -41.62
N VAL A 490 6.63 4.75 -42.07
CA VAL A 490 5.56 3.74 -41.84
C VAL A 490 5.52 3.34 -40.38
N VAL A 491 6.67 3.13 -39.75
CA VAL A 491 6.78 2.81 -38.32
C VAL A 491 6.22 3.98 -37.49
N LEU A 492 6.68 5.20 -37.77
CA LEU A 492 6.22 6.40 -37.04
C LEU A 492 4.72 6.61 -37.18
N ALA A 493 4.17 6.44 -38.39
CA ALA A 493 2.73 6.55 -38.61
C ALA A 493 1.93 5.45 -37.90
N THR A 494 2.48 4.21 -37.81
CA THR A 494 1.85 3.10 -37.09
C THR A 494 1.79 3.39 -35.61
N ILE A 495 2.85 3.93 -35.00
CA ILE A 495 2.84 4.32 -33.59
C ILE A 495 1.85 5.45 -33.33
N GLN A 496 1.88 6.51 -34.14
CA GLN A 496 1.02 7.67 -33.96
C GLN A 496 -0.46 7.37 -34.20
N ALA A 497 -0.77 6.72 -35.31
CA ALA A 497 -2.16 6.43 -35.68
C ALA A 497 -2.70 5.14 -35.01
N GLY A 498 -1.88 4.12 -34.81
CA GLY A 498 -2.27 2.83 -34.28
C GLY A 498 -2.29 2.79 -32.75
N LEU A 499 -1.34 3.46 -32.09
CA LEU A 499 -1.21 3.47 -30.63
C LEU A 499 -1.56 4.82 -29.99
N GLY A 500 -1.81 5.86 -30.81
CA GLY A 500 -2.16 7.19 -30.33
C GLY A 500 -1.03 7.90 -29.58
N VAL A 501 0.24 7.54 -29.84
CA VAL A 501 1.41 8.10 -29.17
C VAL A 501 2.00 9.27 -29.94
N GLU A 502 2.23 10.39 -29.28
CA GLU A 502 2.95 11.53 -29.85
C GLU A 502 4.46 11.30 -29.71
N LEU A 503 5.23 11.57 -30.77
CA LEU A 503 6.66 11.27 -30.84
C LEU A 503 7.52 12.50 -31.11
N ASN A 504 8.74 12.51 -30.58
CA ASN A 504 9.81 13.49 -30.84
C ASN A 504 10.81 13.04 -31.92
N ASN A 505 10.42 12.14 -32.82
CA ASN A 505 11.29 11.68 -33.89
C ASN A 505 11.37 12.67 -35.06
N PRO A 506 12.50 12.81 -35.75
CA PRO A 506 12.58 13.56 -37.01
C PRO A 506 11.56 13.04 -38.05
N GLY A 507 10.69 13.90 -38.50
CA GLY A 507 9.58 13.53 -39.41
C GLY A 507 8.31 12.99 -38.69
N GLY A 508 8.29 12.91 -37.39
CA GLY A 508 7.18 12.41 -36.60
C GLY A 508 6.02 13.40 -36.35
N GLY A 509 6.10 14.59 -36.78
CA GLY A 509 4.98 15.55 -36.92
C GLY A 509 4.61 16.33 -35.66
N SER A 510 4.45 15.77 -34.48
CA SER A 510 3.87 16.49 -33.35
C SER A 510 4.88 16.94 -32.26
N GLY A 511 6.08 16.39 -32.22
CA GLY A 511 7.14 16.77 -31.28
C GLY A 511 6.73 16.55 -29.80
N HIS A 512 6.99 15.42 -29.24
CA HIS A 512 6.77 15.15 -27.81
C HIS A 512 8.05 15.44 -27.00
N ASP A 513 8.34 16.71 -26.85
CA ASP A 513 9.45 17.24 -26.07
C ASP A 513 8.87 18.33 -25.14
N LEU A 514 8.45 17.91 -23.96
CA LEU A 514 7.68 18.73 -23.04
C LEU A 514 8.59 19.25 -21.92
N SER A 515 8.41 20.51 -21.59
CA SER A 515 9.01 21.15 -20.41
C SER A 515 7.99 22.08 -19.81
N GLN A 516 7.57 21.79 -18.57
CA GLN A 516 6.55 22.56 -17.88
C GLN A 516 6.93 22.76 -16.41
N SER A 517 6.44 23.85 -15.84
CA SER A 517 6.60 24.19 -14.43
C SER A 517 5.23 24.38 -13.80
N ARG A 518 5.11 23.96 -12.55
CA ARG A 518 3.90 24.12 -11.73
C ARG A 518 4.29 24.66 -10.37
N SER A 519 3.53 25.63 -9.89
CA SER A 519 3.65 26.17 -8.53
C SER A 519 2.28 26.14 -7.86
N GLU A 520 2.23 25.68 -6.63
CA GLU A 520 1.01 25.66 -5.84
C GLU A 520 1.25 26.07 -4.39
N SER A 521 0.22 26.65 -3.78
CA SER A 521 0.24 27.05 -2.37
C SER A 521 -1.10 26.74 -1.73
N ARG A 522 -1.05 26.07 -0.57
CA ARG A 522 -2.25 25.62 0.17
C ARG A 522 -2.17 25.92 1.65
N LEU A 523 -3.33 26.27 2.20
CA LEU A 523 -3.56 26.40 3.61
C LEU A 523 -4.47 25.25 4.05
N THR A 524 -4.04 24.45 5.02
CA THR A 524 -4.79 23.30 5.54
C THR A 524 -5.11 23.51 7.01
N PRO A 525 -6.35 23.88 7.37
CA PRO A 525 -6.79 24.03 8.75
C PRO A 525 -7.25 22.69 9.34
N SER A 526 -7.17 22.59 10.67
CA SER A 526 -7.87 21.58 11.46
C SER A 526 -8.43 22.17 12.74
N VAL A 527 -9.56 21.64 13.18
CA VAL A 527 -10.16 21.97 14.49
C VAL A 527 -10.67 20.69 15.12
N THR A 528 -10.32 20.47 16.39
CA THR A 528 -10.81 19.33 17.18
C THR A 528 -11.31 19.83 18.53
N VAL A 529 -12.43 19.31 18.96
CA VAL A 529 -12.96 19.48 20.31
C VAL A 529 -12.90 18.14 21.01
N GLU A 530 -12.31 18.11 22.21
CA GLU A 530 -12.23 16.93 23.05
C GLU A 530 -12.97 17.18 24.35
N PHE A 531 -13.69 16.17 24.81
CA PHE A 531 -14.43 16.20 26.07
C PHE A 531 -14.23 14.89 26.84
N ASP A 532 -13.64 14.97 28.03
CA ASP A 532 -13.55 13.85 28.97
C ASP A 532 -14.90 13.66 29.66
N ALA A 533 -15.68 12.73 29.07
CA ALA A 533 -17.02 12.41 29.62
C ALA A 533 -16.91 11.77 31.01
N THR A 534 -15.86 10.95 31.19
CA THR A 534 -15.41 10.43 32.48
C THR A 534 -13.88 10.48 32.49
N ASP A 535 -13.24 10.04 33.57
CA ASP A 535 -11.77 9.93 33.65
C ASP A 535 -11.24 8.82 32.72
N ASP A 536 -12.09 7.88 32.30
CA ASP A 536 -11.77 6.73 31.47
C ASP A 536 -12.31 6.84 30.03
N VAL A 537 -13.09 7.89 29.69
CA VAL A 537 -13.75 8.03 28.39
C VAL A 537 -13.61 9.45 27.85
N MET A 538 -12.91 9.60 26.75
CA MET A 538 -12.79 10.82 25.97
C MET A 538 -13.66 10.73 24.71
N ILE A 539 -14.43 11.77 24.41
CA ILE A 539 -15.21 11.95 23.19
C ILE A 539 -14.60 13.11 22.41
N PHE A 540 -14.54 12.99 21.11
CA PHE A 540 -14.01 14.05 20.24
C PHE A 540 -14.88 14.27 19.01
N ALA A 541 -14.78 15.48 18.45
CA ALA A 541 -15.27 15.82 17.12
C ALA A 541 -14.24 16.69 16.41
N SER A 542 -13.95 16.41 15.14
CA SER A 542 -12.95 17.12 14.38
C SER A 542 -13.41 17.49 12.96
N TYR A 543 -12.85 18.60 12.47
CA TYR A 543 -12.83 19.02 11.08
C TYR A 543 -11.39 19.13 10.62
N LYS A 544 -11.06 18.51 9.48
CA LYS A 544 -9.70 18.51 8.93
C LYS A 544 -9.74 18.72 7.43
N GLU A 545 -8.84 19.54 6.92
CA GLU A 545 -8.56 19.61 5.48
C GLU A 545 -7.21 19.00 5.15
N GLY A 546 -7.12 18.42 3.95
CA GLY A 546 -5.89 17.89 3.40
C GLY A 546 -5.78 18.17 1.91
N PHE A 547 -4.55 18.05 1.38
CA PHE A 547 -4.33 18.12 -0.05
C PHE A 547 -3.18 17.20 -0.47
N LYS A 548 -3.23 16.82 -1.73
CA LYS A 548 -2.18 16.13 -2.45
C LYS A 548 -1.78 16.99 -3.63
N GLY A 549 -0.49 17.23 -3.82
CA GLY A 549 0.02 18.09 -4.89
C GLY A 549 -0.39 17.60 -6.26
N GLY A 550 -0.62 18.54 -7.19
CA GLY A 550 -0.69 18.23 -8.60
C GLY A 550 0.69 17.88 -9.14
N GLY A 551 0.77 17.41 -10.39
CA GLY A 551 2.03 16.95 -10.94
C GLY A 551 1.98 16.70 -12.42
N PHE A 552 2.97 15.95 -12.89
CA PHE A 552 3.17 15.63 -14.27
C PHE A 552 3.22 14.10 -14.44
N ASP A 553 2.49 13.61 -15.41
CA ASP A 553 2.38 12.19 -15.73
C ASP A 553 3.64 11.69 -16.45
N VAL A 554 4.17 10.55 -16.02
CA VAL A 554 5.37 9.92 -16.61
C VAL A 554 5.03 9.15 -17.88
N ARG A 555 3.90 8.44 -17.90
CA ARG A 555 3.60 7.38 -18.88
C ARG A 555 2.54 7.76 -19.92
N GLY A 556 1.84 8.87 -19.76
CA GLY A 556 0.83 9.32 -20.70
C GLY A 556 1.41 9.51 -22.10
N ASN A 557 0.72 8.96 -23.09
CA ASN A 557 1.19 8.92 -24.47
C ASN A 557 0.97 10.23 -25.25
N ARG A 558 0.26 11.19 -24.64
CA ARG A 558 -0.16 12.45 -25.28
C ARG A 558 0.15 13.65 -24.40
N THR A 559 0.38 14.79 -25.05
CA THR A 559 0.63 16.08 -24.37
C THR A 559 -0.55 16.51 -23.49
N ALA A 560 -1.78 16.23 -23.90
CA ALA A 560 -3.00 16.61 -23.17
C ALA A 560 -3.12 15.98 -21.78
N PHE A 561 -2.40 14.88 -21.51
CA PHE A 561 -2.38 14.17 -20.23
C PHE A 561 -1.06 14.36 -19.48
N PHE A 562 -0.29 15.40 -19.79
CA PHE A 562 1.00 15.60 -19.12
C PHE A 562 0.84 16.19 -17.72
N GLU A 563 -0.02 17.18 -17.54
CA GLU A 563 -0.26 17.83 -16.26
C GLU A 563 -1.59 17.37 -15.64
N PHE A 564 -1.61 17.10 -14.34
CA PHE A 564 -2.82 16.84 -13.55
C PHE A 564 -2.92 17.78 -12.35
N ALA A 565 -4.15 18.10 -11.95
CA ALA A 565 -4.44 19.05 -10.88
C ALA A 565 -4.22 18.43 -9.50
N ASP A 566 -4.09 19.30 -8.50
CA ASP A 566 -4.08 18.92 -7.09
C ASP A 566 -5.42 18.35 -6.63
N GLU A 567 -5.36 17.45 -5.66
CA GLU A 567 -6.49 16.84 -4.96
C GLU A 567 -6.68 17.50 -3.60
N THR A 568 -7.92 17.71 -3.20
CA THR A 568 -8.24 18.23 -1.86
C THR A 568 -9.28 17.37 -1.16
N VAL A 569 -9.20 17.31 0.17
CA VAL A 569 -10.17 16.60 1.00
C VAL A 569 -10.62 17.45 2.19
N ARG A 570 -11.91 17.33 2.55
CA ARG A 570 -12.50 17.81 3.79
C ARG A 570 -13.11 16.64 4.53
N THR A 571 -12.73 16.48 5.78
CA THR A 571 -13.20 15.35 6.60
C THR A 571 -13.78 15.86 7.92
N TYR A 572 -14.94 15.31 8.28
CA TYR A 572 -15.58 15.45 9.56
C TYR A 572 -15.49 14.10 10.27
N GLU A 573 -15.00 14.10 11.49
CA GLU A 573 -14.91 12.89 12.32
C GLU A 573 -15.53 13.14 13.69
N ALA A 574 -16.16 12.11 14.24
CA ALA A 574 -16.58 12.09 15.64
C ALA A 574 -16.29 10.72 16.22
N GLY A 575 -15.76 10.66 17.42
CA GLY A 575 -15.37 9.39 18.00
C GLY A 575 -15.23 9.43 19.50
N LEU A 576 -14.91 8.27 20.04
CA LEU A 576 -14.58 8.08 21.45
C LEU A 576 -13.32 7.21 21.60
N ARG A 577 -12.63 7.45 22.70
CA ARG A 577 -11.50 6.66 23.20
C ARG A 577 -11.79 6.28 24.62
N SER A 578 -11.47 5.05 25.00
CA SER A 578 -11.74 4.62 26.38
C SER A 578 -10.68 3.66 26.89
N ASP A 579 -10.42 3.77 28.19
CA ASP A 579 -9.64 2.84 28.98
C ASP A 579 -10.53 2.35 30.14
N LEU A 580 -11.07 1.17 30.00
CA LEU A 580 -12.13 0.64 30.84
C LEU A 580 -11.60 -0.44 31.77
N MET A 581 -12.36 -0.74 32.83
CA MET A 581 -12.04 -1.84 33.75
C MET A 581 -10.65 -1.70 34.41
N ALA A 582 -10.25 -0.46 34.75
CA ALA A 582 -8.95 -0.14 35.34
C ALA A 582 -7.76 -0.62 34.44
N GLY A 583 -7.83 -0.32 33.14
CA GLY A 583 -6.78 -0.64 32.18
C GLY A 583 -6.84 -2.05 31.58
N ARG A 584 -7.89 -2.81 31.84
CA ARG A 584 -8.06 -4.18 31.33
C ARG A 584 -8.75 -4.25 29.98
N ALA A 585 -9.45 -3.21 29.58
CA ALA A 585 -10.16 -3.14 28.30
C ALA A 585 -10.02 -1.75 27.68
N GLN A 586 -9.78 -1.71 26.38
CA GLN A 586 -9.80 -0.50 25.57
C GLN A 586 -10.83 -0.66 24.47
N PHE A 587 -11.59 0.40 24.24
CA PHE A 587 -12.58 0.43 23.17
C PHE A 587 -12.55 1.79 22.49
N ASN A 588 -12.38 1.80 21.17
CA ASN A 588 -12.30 2.97 20.32
C ASN A 588 -13.36 2.90 19.24
N ALA A 589 -13.99 4.01 18.93
CA ALA A 589 -14.92 4.12 17.82
C ALA A 589 -14.75 5.49 17.16
N THR A 590 -14.82 5.54 15.84
CA THR A 590 -14.76 6.78 15.06
C THR A 590 -15.69 6.65 13.87
N ALA A 591 -16.62 7.57 13.71
CA ALA A 591 -17.42 7.76 12.50
C ALA A 591 -16.83 8.92 11.70
N TYR A 592 -16.87 8.83 10.37
CA TYR A 592 -16.28 9.83 9.49
C TYR A 592 -17.13 10.08 8.23
N PHE A 593 -16.99 11.30 7.72
CA PHE A 593 -17.50 11.71 6.42
C PHE A 593 -16.45 12.57 5.71
N SER A 594 -16.01 12.17 4.52
CA SER A 594 -14.97 12.82 3.74
C SER A 594 -15.48 13.18 2.35
N GLN A 595 -15.17 14.40 1.91
CA GLN A 595 -15.46 14.90 0.57
C GLN A 595 -14.15 15.21 -0.15
N TYR A 596 -13.89 14.46 -1.22
CA TYR A 596 -12.75 14.69 -2.10
C TYR A 596 -13.17 15.52 -3.31
N SER A 597 -12.31 16.44 -3.71
CA SER A 597 -12.42 17.18 -4.97
C SER A 597 -11.17 16.92 -5.80
N ASN A 598 -11.36 16.65 -7.08
CA ASN A 598 -10.29 16.30 -8.02
C ASN A 598 -9.49 15.07 -7.58
N LEU A 599 -10.13 14.05 -7.01
CA LEU A 599 -9.45 12.81 -6.60
C LEU A 599 -8.57 12.30 -7.74
N GLN A 600 -7.28 12.15 -7.49
CA GLN A 600 -6.32 11.67 -8.47
C GLN A 600 -6.42 10.15 -8.57
N ILE A 601 -6.57 9.66 -9.78
CA ILE A 601 -6.64 8.23 -10.08
C ILE A 601 -5.74 7.90 -11.26
N SER A 602 -5.15 6.72 -11.24
CA SER A 602 -4.36 6.18 -12.34
C SER A 602 -5.13 5.04 -12.99
N GLN A 603 -5.29 5.11 -14.31
CA GLN A 603 -6.05 4.14 -15.09
C GLN A 603 -5.25 3.71 -16.32
N PHE A 604 -5.36 2.44 -16.68
CA PHE A 604 -4.77 1.90 -17.89
C PHE A 604 -5.60 2.36 -19.11
N ASP A 605 -4.97 2.88 -20.14
CA ASP A 605 -5.63 3.45 -21.33
C ASP A 605 -6.15 2.39 -22.32
N GLY A 606 -5.99 1.11 -22.01
CA GLY A 606 -6.42 -0.01 -22.84
C GLY A 606 -5.44 -0.35 -23.98
N THR A 607 -4.34 0.37 -24.10
CA THR A 607 -3.29 0.13 -25.14
C THR A 607 -1.94 -0.22 -24.50
N ILE A 608 -1.14 0.77 -24.19
CA ILE A 608 0.22 0.63 -23.66
C ILE A 608 0.52 1.64 -22.55
N GLY A 609 -0.42 2.51 -22.17
CA GLY A 609 -0.21 3.62 -21.26
C GLY A 609 -1.08 3.56 -20.01
N PHE A 610 -0.59 4.23 -18.96
CA PHE A 610 -1.37 4.61 -17.80
C PHE A 610 -1.46 6.12 -17.75
N ASN A 611 -2.64 6.65 -17.51
CA ASN A 611 -2.86 8.09 -17.37
C ASN A 611 -3.19 8.41 -15.91
N VAL A 612 -2.73 9.55 -15.44
CA VAL A 612 -3.25 10.16 -14.22
C VAL A 612 -4.34 11.15 -14.59
N GLY A 613 -5.53 10.92 -14.06
CA GLY A 613 -6.67 11.81 -14.23
C GLY A 613 -7.21 12.30 -12.89
N ASN A 614 -8.03 13.35 -12.93
CA ASN A 614 -8.74 13.83 -11.76
C ASN A 614 -10.22 13.45 -11.87
N ALA A 615 -10.73 12.61 -10.93
CA ALA A 615 -12.15 12.44 -10.71
C ALA A 615 -12.72 13.76 -10.16
N GLY A 616 -13.92 14.14 -10.56
CA GLY A 616 -14.51 15.42 -10.16
C GLY A 616 -14.74 15.47 -8.65
N LYS A 617 -15.61 14.62 -8.12
CA LYS A 617 -15.95 14.56 -6.69
C LYS A 617 -16.17 13.12 -6.23
N THR A 618 -15.74 12.86 -5.00
CA THR A 618 -15.95 11.56 -4.34
C THR A 618 -16.37 11.80 -2.90
N GLU A 619 -17.37 11.06 -2.43
CA GLU A 619 -17.81 11.08 -1.04
C GLU A 619 -17.53 9.72 -0.41
N ILE A 620 -17.03 9.76 0.82
CA ILE A 620 -16.68 8.57 1.59
C ILE A 620 -17.21 8.73 2.99
N SER A 621 -18.05 7.78 3.43
CA SER A 621 -18.56 7.76 4.80
C SER A 621 -18.37 6.38 5.42
N GLY A 622 -18.33 6.32 6.74
CA GLY A 622 -18.17 5.06 7.44
C GLY A 622 -17.85 5.19 8.90
N PHE A 623 -17.48 4.07 9.48
CA PHE A 623 -16.99 4.02 10.85
C PHE A 623 -15.90 2.96 11.03
N ASP A 624 -15.03 3.22 11.98
CA ASP A 624 -14.00 2.31 12.45
C ASP A 624 -14.22 2.06 13.95
N ILE A 625 -14.29 0.79 14.36
CA ILE A 625 -14.39 0.36 15.75
C ILE A 625 -13.27 -0.63 15.99
N ASP A 626 -12.51 -0.43 17.05
CA ASP A 626 -11.48 -1.36 17.49
C ASP A 626 -11.36 -1.39 19.01
N GLY A 627 -10.84 -2.49 19.54
CA GLY A 627 -10.62 -2.63 20.95
C GLY A 627 -9.76 -3.84 21.31
N ARG A 628 -9.32 -3.84 22.55
CA ARG A 628 -8.59 -4.97 23.14
C ARG A 628 -9.04 -5.19 24.59
N ILE A 629 -9.03 -6.43 25.03
CA ILE A 629 -9.42 -6.81 26.39
C ILE A 629 -8.58 -7.98 26.89
N ALA A 630 -8.08 -7.85 28.11
CA ALA A 630 -7.53 -8.97 28.88
C ALA A 630 -8.68 -9.75 29.51
N LEU A 631 -9.01 -10.91 28.94
CA LEU A 631 -10.08 -11.79 29.43
C LEU A 631 -9.65 -12.52 30.70
N THR A 632 -8.40 -12.96 30.75
CA THR A 632 -7.73 -13.52 31.94
C THR A 632 -6.29 -13.03 31.98
N ASN A 633 -5.49 -13.46 32.93
CA ASN A 633 -4.04 -13.19 32.94
C ASN A 633 -3.29 -13.86 31.77
N GLU A 634 -3.90 -14.86 31.16
CA GLU A 634 -3.30 -15.70 30.12
C GLU A 634 -3.94 -15.47 28.76
N LEU A 635 -5.13 -14.86 28.70
CA LEU A 635 -5.92 -14.76 27.48
C LEU A 635 -6.33 -13.31 27.20
N SER A 636 -5.95 -12.80 26.03
CA SER A 636 -6.36 -11.49 25.54
C SER A 636 -7.00 -11.58 24.17
N LEU A 637 -7.92 -10.65 23.90
CA LEU A 637 -8.58 -10.49 22.62
C LEU A 637 -8.39 -9.07 22.13
N ALA A 638 -7.92 -8.91 20.88
CA ALA A 638 -7.99 -7.66 20.13
C ALA A 638 -8.90 -7.86 18.91
N ALA A 639 -9.78 -6.91 18.64
CA ALA A 639 -10.67 -7.00 17.49
C ALA A 639 -10.94 -5.62 16.89
N GLY A 640 -11.21 -5.59 15.59
CA GLY A 640 -11.61 -4.37 14.90
C GLY A 640 -12.56 -4.66 13.76
N VAL A 641 -13.47 -3.73 13.50
CA VAL A 641 -14.39 -3.77 12.37
C VAL A 641 -14.55 -2.38 11.79
N SER A 642 -14.59 -2.31 10.47
CA SER A 642 -14.84 -1.07 9.74
C SER A 642 -15.92 -1.26 8.69
N TYR A 643 -16.72 -0.22 8.54
CA TYR A 643 -17.68 -0.07 7.45
C TYR A 643 -17.26 1.11 6.58
N LEU A 644 -17.34 0.93 5.28
CA LEU A 644 -16.95 1.90 4.26
C LEU A 644 -18.04 2.03 3.20
N ASP A 645 -18.53 3.22 3.01
CA ASP A 645 -19.36 3.61 1.86
C ASP A 645 -18.60 4.64 1.02
N PHE A 646 -18.27 4.26 -0.20
CA PHE A 646 -17.50 5.05 -1.15
C PHE A 646 -18.32 5.25 -2.42
N GLU A 647 -18.45 6.50 -2.87
CA GLU A 647 -19.18 6.83 -4.11
C GLU A 647 -18.46 7.94 -4.89
N TYR A 648 -18.29 7.73 -6.19
CA TYR A 648 -17.97 8.81 -7.13
C TYR A 648 -19.23 9.64 -7.35
N THR A 649 -19.31 10.85 -6.80
CA THR A 649 -20.49 11.71 -6.94
C THR A 649 -20.46 12.56 -8.21
N ASP A 650 -19.30 12.71 -8.85
CA ASP A 650 -19.10 13.36 -10.14
C ASP A 650 -17.80 12.85 -10.78
N PHE A 651 -17.89 11.86 -11.66
CA PHE A 651 -16.70 11.34 -12.36
C PHE A 651 -17.06 10.85 -13.77
N ARG A 652 -16.92 11.73 -14.76
CA ARG A 652 -17.32 11.53 -16.17
C ARG A 652 -16.15 11.18 -17.11
N ARG A 653 -14.98 10.87 -16.57
CA ARG A 653 -13.74 10.60 -17.30
C ARG A 653 -13.11 9.28 -16.93
N GLY A 654 -13.93 8.27 -16.62
CA GLY A 654 -13.48 6.90 -16.35
C GLY A 654 -13.08 6.16 -17.63
N ASN A 655 -12.10 5.29 -17.56
CA ASN A 655 -11.76 4.39 -18.66
C ASN A 655 -12.82 3.29 -18.76
N CYS A 656 -13.41 3.12 -19.94
CA CYS A 656 -14.47 2.13 -20.12
C CYS A 656 -13.96 0.70 -19.94
N ALA A 657 -14.76 -0.13 -19.28
CA ALA A 657 -14.56 -1.56 -19.28
C ALA A 657 -14.75 -2.14 -20.70
N PHE A 658 -14.28 -3.36 -20.91
CA PHE A 658 -14.38 -3.98 -22.23
C PHE A 658 -15.85 -4.07 -22.70
N GLN A 659 -16.14 -3.57 -23.92
CA GLN A 659 -17.48 -3.44 -24.52
C GLN A 659 -18.48 -2.55 -23.75
N GLU A 660 -18.05 -1.82 -22.74
CA GLU A 660 -18.88 -0.79 -22.13
C GLU A 660 -19.13 0.34 -23.13
N THR A 661 -20.38 0.82 -23.19
CA THR A 661 -20.71 1.92 -24.09
C THR A 661 -20.27 3.24 -23.47
N PRO A 662 -19.38 4.00 -24.11
CA PRO A 662 -18.94 5.29 -23.58
C PRO A 662 -20.10 6.27 -23.46
N ASP A 663 -20.26 6.89 -22.30
CA ASP A 663 -21.35 7.83 -21.96
C ASP A 663 -20.86 9.05 -21.16
N GLY A 664 -19.56 9.12 -20.92
CA GLY A 664 -18.90 10.22 -20.21
C GLY A 664 -18.44 11.37 -21.13
N ASP A 665 -17.44 12.10 -20.65
CA ASP A 665 -16.86 13.24 -21.35
C ASP A 665 -16.02 12.82 -22.57
N ILE A 666 -15.89 13.72 -23.55
CA ILE A 666 -14.96 13.53 -24.66
C ILE A 666 -13.66 14.27 -24.32
N VAL A 667 -12.56 13.54 -24.26
CA VAL A 667 -11.22 14.07 -24.02
C VAL A 667 -10.35 13.70 -25.22
N ASP A 668 -9.78 14.70 -25.88
CA ASP A 668 -8.92 14.55 -27.06
C ASP A 668 -9.52 13.64 -28.16
N GLY A 669 -10.84 13.78 -28.36
CA GLY A 669 -11.60 13.02 -29.37
C GLY A 669 -12.00 11.61 -28.96
N VAL A 670 -11.63 11.14 -27.75
CA VAL A 670 -12.03 9.84 -27.17
C VAL A 670 -13.16 10.09 -26.18
N GLN A 671 -14.29 9.41 -26.35
CA GLN A 671 -15.37 9.42 -25.37
C GLN A 671 -15.05 8.41 -24.28
N LEU A 672 -15.13 8.87 -23.03
CA LEU A 672 -14.86 8.10 -21.80
C LEU A 672 -16.16 7.61 -21.17
N CYS A 673 -16.09 6.90 -20.04
CA CYS A 673 -17.25 6.40 -19.31
C CYS A 673 -17.59 7.25 -18.09
N ASP A 674 -18.88 7.34 -17.77
CA ASP A 674 -19.37 8.00 -16.56
C ASP A 674 -19.36 7.01 -15.38
N TYR A 675 -18.54 7.31 -14.39
CA TYR A 675 -18.45 6.53 -13.16
C TYR A 675 -19.30 7.11 -12.01
N THR A 676 -20.03 8.19 -12.26
CA THR A 676 -20.90 8.81 -11.25
C THR A 676 -21.89 7.78 -10.70
N GLY A 677 -22.00 7.68 -9.38
CA GLY A 677 -22.81 6.70 -8.67
C GLY A 677 -22.14 5.32 -8.50
N ARG A 678 -20.92 5.11 -9.02
CA ARG A 678 -20.19 3.83 -8.83
C ARG A 678 -19.31 3.89 -7.59
N ARG A 679 -19.04 2.71 -7.04
CA ARG A 679 -18.01 2.50 -6.02
C ARG A 679 -16.63 2.45 -6.66
N GLY A 680 -15.62 2.88 -5.91
CA GLY A 680 -14.21 2.73 -6.32
C GLY A 680 -13.72 1.29 -6.23
N ARG A 681 -12.56 1.02 -6.83
CA ARG A 681 -11.84 -0.24 -6.61
C ARG A 681 -11.26 -0.27 -5.19
N PHE A 682 -11.03 -1.47 -4.65
CA PHE A 682 -10.48 -1.66 -3.30
C PHE A 682 -11.31 -0.99 -2.19
N THR A 683 -12.65 -1.01 -2.35
CA THR A 683 -13.58 -0.41 -1.39
C THR A 683 -14.55 -1.46 -0.84
N PRO A 684 -14.07 -2.52 -0.13
CA PRO A 684 -14.96 -3.45 0.53
C PRO A 684 -15.83 -2.72 1.56
N GLU A 685 -17.14 -3.00 1.60
CA GLU A 685 -18.04 -2.36 2.58
C GLU A 685 -17.67 -2.71 4.00
N TRP A 686 -17.25 -3.94 4.23
CA TRP A 686 -16.92 -4.45 5.55
C TRP A 686 -15.53 -5.05 5.55
N THR A 687 -14.73 -4.64 6.52
CA THR A 687 -13.46 -5.30 6.87
C THR A 687 -13.38 -5.47 8.37
N GLY A 688 -12.65 -6.48 8.83
CA GLY A 688 -12.48 -6.66 10.26
C GLY A 688 -11.44 -7.73 10.58
N PHE A 689 -11.00 -7.73 11.83
CA PHE A 689 -10.10 -8.75 12.36
C PHE A 689 -10.47 -9.12 13.79
N ALA A 690 -10.06 -10.30 14.19
CA ALA A 690 -10.06 -10.74 15.59
C ALA A 690 -8.78 -11.51 15.86
N ARG A 691 -8.05 -11.12 16.90
CA ARG A 691 -6.80 -11.72 17.34
C ARG A 691 -6.93 -12.21 18.78
N LEU A 692 -6.77 -13.51 18.97
CA LEU A 692 -6.77 -14.15 20.27
C LEU A 692 -5.35 -14.54 20.63
N SER A 693 -4.82 -13.99 21.71
CA SER A 693 -3.50 -14.29 22.25
C SER A 693 -3.63 -15.05 23.56
N TYR A 694 -2.90 -16.17 23.67
CA TYR A 694 -2.90 -17.01 24.86
C TYR A 694 -1.47 -17.32 25.28
N ASP A 695 -1.10 -16.86 26.48
CA ASP A 695 0.23 -17.00 27.08
C ASP A 695 0.10 -17.69 28.44
N ARG A 696 0.80 -18.81 28.63
CA ARG A 696 0.69 -19.59 29.86
C ARG A 696 2.03 -20.19 30.28
N PRO A 697 2.43 -20.01 31.53
CA PRO A 697 3.54 -20.80 32.10
C PRO A 697 3.19 -22.30 32.10
N VAL A 698 4.08 -23.09 31.49
CA VAL A 698 3.98 -24.56 31.46
C VAL A 698 4.82 -25.16 32.57
N THR A 699 5.97 -24.54 32.85
CA THR A 699 6.87 -24.83 33.97
C THR A 699 7.32 -23.51 34.58
N ASP A 700 8.14 -23.56 35.63
CA ASP A 700 8.71 -22.36 36.27
C ASP A 700 9.61 -21.54 35.30
N THR A 701 9.98 -22.08 34.15
CA THR A 701 10.93 -21.46 33.21
C THR A 701 10.50 -21.54 31.77
N ILE A 702 9.46 -22.28 31.44
CA ILE A 702 9.00 -22.44 30.06
C ILE A 702 7.55 -21.98 29.95
N ASP A 703 7.31 -21.05 29.04
CA ASP A 703 6.00 -20.55 28.70
C ASP A 703 5.54 -21.13 27.35
N PHE A 704 4.25 -21.32 27.23
CA PHE A 704 3.56 -21.56 25.96
C PHE A 704 2.90 -20.27 25.52
N SER A 705 3.14 -19.84 24.27
CA SER A 705 2.51 -18.70 23.63
C SER A 705 1.76 -19.14 22.38
N SER A 706 0.58 -18.58 22.13
CA SER A 706 -0.12 -18.78 20.87
C SER A 706 -0.92 -17.55 20.47
N VAL A 707 -0.97 -17.29 19.16
CA VAL A 707 -1.75 -16.21 18.55
C VAL A 707 -2.54 -16.77 17.37
N LEU A 708 -3.85 -16.61 17.44
CA LEU A 708 -4.77 -16.88 16.33
C LEU A 708 -5.28 -15.53 15.80
N ASN A 709 -5.01 -15.25 14.54
CA ASN A 709 -5.52 -14.06 13.86
C ASN A 709 -6.52 -14.46 12.78
N VAL A 710 -7.67 -13.82 12.76
CA VAL A 710 -8.73 -14.01 11.76
C VAL A 710 -9.05 -12.65 11.16
N ALA A 711 -8.91 -12.50 9.86
CA ALA A 711 -9.21 -11.27 9.13
C ALA A 711 -10.26 -11.51 8.05
N TYR A 712 -11.25 -10.63 7.96
CA TYR A 712 -12.32 -10.66 6.96
C TYR A 712 -12.25 -9.43 6.06
N THR A 713 -12.36 -9.64 4.75
CA THR A 713 -12.52 -8.59 3.74
C THR A 713 -13.79 -8.89 2.93
N GLY A 714 -14.69 -7.92 2.83
CA GLY A 714 -15.93 -8.02 2.08
C GLY A 714 -15.71 -8.03 0.57
N SER A 715 -16.75 -8.37 -0.18
CA SER A 715 -16.72 -8.35 -1.65
C SER A 715 -16.40 -6.93 -2.17
N HIS A 716 -15.58 -6.84 -3.21
CA HIS A 716 -15.21 -5.57 -3.82
C HIS A 716 -14.65 -5.78 -5.23
N ASN A 717 -14.50 -4.70 -5.98
CA ASN A 717 -13.84 -4.73 -7.29
C ASN A 717 -12.33 -4.48 -7.15
N ILE A 718 -11.51 -5.28 -7.84
CA ILE A 718 -10.05 -5.19 -7.85
C ILE A 718 -9.48 -4.73 -9.20
N HIS A 719 -10.34 -4.46 -10.19
CA HIS A 719 -9.93 -4.08 -11.54
C HIS A 719 -9.72 -2.57 -11.66
N ASP A 720 -8.72 -2.15 -12.40
CA ASP A 720 -8.31 -0.75 -12.53
C ASP A 720 -9.33 0.15 -13.25
N ASN A 721 -10.17 -0.41 -14.13
CA ASN A 721 -11.25 0.30 -14.83
C ASN A 721 -12.66 -0.15 -14.39
N LEU A 722 -12.79 -0.76 -13.22
CA LEU A 722 -14.05 -1.24 -12.65
C LEU A 722 -14.78 -2.29 -13.51
N ASP A 723 -14.05 -3.04 -14.36
CA ASP A 723 -14.65 -4.15 -15.10
C ASP A 723 -15.38 -5.09 -14.12
N PRO A 724 -16.65 -5.47 -14.40
CA PRO A 724 -17.41 -6.39 -13.54
C PRO A 724 -16.74 -7.75 -13.32
N LEU A 725 -15.90 -8.20 -14.24
CA LEU A 725 -15.11 -9.42 -14.06
C LEU A 725 -14.07 -9.28 -12.93
N GLY A 726 -13.70 -8.05 -12.56
CA GLY A 726 -12.82 -7.77 -11.42
C GLY A 726 -13.51 -7.85 -10.07
N ASN A 727 -14.79 -8.18 -9.96
CA ASN A 727 -15.43 -8.39 -8.68
C ASN A 727 -14.96 -9.68 -8.02
N VAL A 728 -14.53 -9.59 -6.77
CA VAL A 728 -14.15 -10.72 -5.92
C VAL A 728 -15.12 -10.84 -4.77
N ASP A 729 -15.41 -12.09 -4.37
CA ASP A 729 -16.25 -12.39 -3.22
C ASP A 729 -15.51 -12.04 -1.91
N GLY A 730 -16.30 -11.87 -0.82
CA GLY A 730 -15.71 -11.67 0.50
C GLY A 730 -15.00 -12.94 0.97
N TYR A 731 -13.86 -12.78 1.63
CA TYR A 731 -12.98 -13.86 2.08
C TYR A 731 -12.52 -13.69 3.52
N THR A 732 -12.01 -14.79 4.11
CA THR A 732 -11.51 -14.82 5.48
C THR A 732 -10.13 -15.46 5.52
N MET A 733 -9.14 -14.71 5.98
CA MET A 733 -7.78 -15.17 6.23
C MET A 733 -7.64 -15.61 7.67
N VAL A 734 -6.93 -16.72 7.90
CA VAL A 734 -6.65 -17.23 9.25
C VAL A 734 -5.17 -17.55 9.36
N ASP A 735 -4.51 -16.93 10.35
CA ASP A 735 -3.11 -17.18 10.68
C ASP A 735 -3.00 -17.71 12.10
N LEU A 736 -2.09 -18.64 12.32
CA LEU A 736 -1.84 -19.26 13.62
C LEU A 736 -0.34 -19.29 13.90
N ARG A 737 0.03 -18.86 15.09
CA ARG A 737 1.37 -19.08 15.67
C ARG A 737 1.21 -19.79 17.01
N ALA A 738 2.05 -20.78 17.30
CA ALA A 738 2.10 -21.44 18.59
C ALA A 738 3.54 -21.89 18.92
N GLY A 739 4.03 -21.54 20.10
CA GLY A 739 5.42 -21.75 20.48
C GLY A 739 5.63 -22.08 21.95
N PHE A 740 6.83 -22.48 22.23
CA PHE A 740 7.35 -22.66 23.58
C PHE A 740 8.65 -21.88 23.71
N GLY A 741 8.86 -21.26 24.86
CA GLY A 741 10.08 -20.50 25.09
C GLY A 741 10.33 -20.14 26.54
N THR A 742 11.37 -19.38 26.72
CA THR A 742 11.78 -18.70 27.95
C THR A 742 12.01 -17.24 27.62
N GLU A 743 12.37 -16.41 28.56
CA GLU A 743 12.82 -15.04 28.31
C GLU A 743 13.98 -14.97 27.29
N ARG A 744 14.80 -16.02 27.15
CA ARG A 744 16.00 -16.03 26.31
C ARG A 744 15.88 -16.73 24.98
N TRP A 745 14.97 -17.68 24.84
CA TRP A 745 14.77 -18.40 23.60
C TRP A 745 13.31 -18.79 23.42
N GLU A 746 12.91 -18.90 22.17
CA GLU A 746 11.58 -19.34 21.77
C GLU A 746 11.66 -20.15 20.47
N VAL A 747 10.82 -21.18 20.35
CA VAL A 747 10.59 -21.91 19.10
C VAL A 747 9.10 -22.01 18.88
N ALA A 748 8.63 -21.54 17.70
CA ALA A 748 7.22 -21.50 17.34
C ALA A 748 6.97 -22.15 15.98
N LEU A 749 5.80 -22.76 15.85
CA LEU A 749 5.20 -23.15 14.58
C LEU A 749 4.37 -21.97 14.06
N LEU A 750 4.44 -21.73 12.75
CA LEU A 750 3.72 -20.71 12.04
C LEU A 750 2.85 -21.35 10.98
N ALA A 751 1.62 -20.91 10.82
CA ALA A 751 0.77 -21.24 9.68
C ALA A 751 0.09 -19.95 9.20
N ARG A 752 0.39 -19.54 7.98
CA ARG A 752 -0.25 -18.42 7.30
C ARG A 752 -1.26 -18.93 6.29
N ASN A 753 -2.35 -18.20 6.12
CA ASN A 753 -3.46 -18.62 5.26
C ASN A 753 -3.88 -20.08 5.57
N LEU A 754 -4.14 -20.38 6.86
CA LEU A 754 -4.38 -21.75 7.35
C LEU A 754 -5.51 -22.45 6.60
N LEU A 755 -6.52 -21.69 6.13
CA LEU A 755 -7.67 -22.22 5.40
C LEU A 755 -7.38 -22.45 3.91
N ASP A 756 -6.19 -22.06 3.42
CA ASP A 756 -5.79 -22.10 2.01
C ASP A 756 -6.75 -21.32 1.11
N GLU A 757 -7.18 -20.15 1.61
CA GLU A 757 -8.08 -19.27 0.88
C GLU A 757 -7.43 -18.77 -0.40
N LYS A 758 -8.14 -18.82 -1.50
CA LYS A 758 -7.67 -18.44 -2.82
C LYS A 758 -8.34 -17.14 -3.24
N VAL A 759 -7.56 -16.09 -3.34
CA VAL A 759 -8.04 -14.72 -3.59
C VAL A 759 -7.17 -14.06 -4.65
N LEU A 760 -7.81 -13.30 -5.55
CA LEU A 760 -7.13 -12.36 -6.44
C LEU A 760 -7.11 -10.99 -5.76
N THR A 761 -5.96 -10.35 -5.73
CA THR A 761 -5.77 -9.06 -5.03
C THR A 761 -5.72 -7.87 -5.97
N PHE A 762 -5.46 -8.10 -7.26
CA PHE A 762 -5.45 -7.10 -8.32
C PHE A 762 -5.83 -7.77 -9.64
N ALA A 763 -6.49 -7.03 -10.55
CA ALA A 763 -6.73 -7.45 -11.92
C ALA A 763 -6.62 -6.26 -12.88
N ALA A 764 -6.17 -6.52 -14.09
CA ALA A 764 -6.18 -5.56 -15.20
C ALA A 764 -6.23 -6.29 -16.55
N ASN A 765 -6.49 -5.55 -17.62
CA ASN A 765 -6.55 -6.11 -18.97
C ASN A 765 -5.16 -6.48 -19.49
N VAL A 766 -5.06 -7.62 -20.15
CA VAL A 766 -3.87 -7.99 -20.92
C VAL A 766 -3.76 -7.03 -22.12
N PRO A 767 -2.59 -6.38 -22.32
CA PRO A 767 -2.38 -5.50 -23.47
C PRO A 767 -2.69 -6.19 -24.82
N PHE A 768 -3.23 -5.43 -25.76
CA PHE A 768 -3.69 -5.88 -27.09
C PHE A 768 -4.85 -6.90 -27.12
N ALA A 769 -5.28 -7.48 -26.02
CA ALA A 769 -6.43 -8.40 -26.04
C ALA A 769 -7.70 -7.76 -26.60
N SER A 770 -8.00 -6.54 -26.19
CA SER A 770 -9.15 -5.77 -26.68
C SER A 770 -9.03 -5.42 -28.17
N SER A 771 -7.82 -5.20 -28.71
CA SER A 771 -7.61 -4.89 -30.12
C SER A 771 -7.93 -6.06 -31.07
N VAL A 772 -7.86 -7.28 -30.55
CA VAL A 772 -8.32 -8.49 -31.27
C VAL A 772 -9.75 -8.90 -30.89
N GLY A 773 -10.45 -8.07 -30.09
CA GLY A 773 -11.85 -8.29 -29.69
C GLY A 773 -12.02 -9.27 -28.52
N ALA A 774 -10.99 -9.53 -27.75
CA ALA A 774 -11.02 -10.40 -26.56
C ALA A 774 -11.06 -9.59 -25.27
N ASN A 775 -11.74 -10.10 -24.23
CA ASN A 775 -11.64 -9.61 -22.86
C ASN A 775 -10.80 -10.58 -22.05
N THR A 776 -9.52 -10.24 -21.92
CA THR A 776 -8.55 -11.08 -21.23
C THR A 776 -7.95 -10.30 -20.08
N GLN A 777 -7.95 -10.89 -18.90
CA GLN A 777 -7.44 -10.26 -17.70
C GLN A 777 -6.28 -11.07 -17.12
N TYR A 778 -5.25 -10.35 -16.68
CA TYR A 778 -4.27 -10.88 -15.74
C TYR A 778 -4.63 -10.46 -14.31
N ALA A 779 -4.20 -11.24 -13.35
CA ALA A 779 -4.42 -10.94 -11.95
C ALA A 779 -3.24 -11.40 -11.08
N VAL A 780 -3.19 -10.87 -9.87
CA VAL A 780 -2.22 -11.23 -8.83
C VAL A 780 -2.93 -12.10 -7.81
N PRO A 781 -2.60 -13.40 -7.71
CA PRO A 781 -3.14 -14.27 -6.68
C PRO A 781 -2.48 -13.99 -5.33
N LEU A 782 -3.26 -14.11 -4.26
CA LEU A 782 -2.74 -14.14 -2.90
C LEU A 782 -1.93 -15.42 -2.68
N ARG A 783 -0.89 -15.31 -1.86
CA ARG A 783 -0.03 -16.45 -1.53
C ARG A 783 -0.82 -17.58 -0.88
N PRO A 784 -0.66 -18.86 -1.32
CA PRO A 784 -1.30 -20.02 -0.72
C PRO A 784 -0.87 -20.24 0.74
N ARG A 785 -1.50 -21.22 1.41
CA ARG A 785 -1.11 -21.62 2.76
C ARG A 785 0.37 -21.96 2.86
N VAL A 786 1.01 -21.44 3.92
CA VAL A 786 2.41 -21.70 4.23
C VAL A 786 2.55 -22.11 5.69
N VAL A 787 3.33 -23.15 5.95
CA VAL A 787 3.64 -23.61 7.31
C VAL A 787 5.15 -23.57 7.52
N GLY A 788 5.57 -23.10 8.69
CA GLY A 788 6.98 -22.94 9.01
C GLY A 788 7.31 -22.98 10.48
N VAL A 789 8.59 -22.79 10.76
CA VAL A 789 9.17 -22.74 12.09
C VAL A 789 9.92 -21.44 12.27
N GLN A 790 9.76 -20.82 13.42
CA GLN A 790 10.53 -19.66 13.86
C GLN A 790 11.28 -20.00 15.13
N ALA A 791 12.55 -19.63 15.20
CA ALA A 791 13.37 -19.76 16.41
C ALA A 791 14.00 -18.40 16.73
N SER A 792 13.91 -17.98 17.98
CA SER A 792 14.43 -16.71 18.48
C SER A 792 15.35 -16.92 19.67
N LEU A 793 16.44 -16.16 19.71
CA LEU A 793 17.34 -16.03 20.86
C LEU A 793 17.40 -14.55 21.25
N ARG A 794 17.35 -14.28 22.59
CA ARG A 794 17.44 -12.93 23.16
C ARG A 794 18.49 -12.90 24.28
N PHE A 795 19.22 -11.82 24.42
CA PHE A 795 20.23 -11.65 25.47
C PHE A 795 20.40 -10.20 25.88
#